data_09e2c0117115c414c8ea8df50a396335
#
_entry.id   09e2c0117115c414c8ea8df50a396335
#
_cell.length_a   1.000
_cell.length_b   1.000
_cell.length_c   1.000
_cell.angle_alpha   90.00
_cell.angle_beta   90.00
_cell.angle_gamma   90.00
#
_symmetry.space_group_name_H-M   'P 1'
#
loop_
_entity.id
_entity.type
_entity.pdbx_description
1 polymer ?
#
loop_
_entity_poly.entity_id
_entity_poly.type
_entity_poly.pdbx_seq_one_letter_code
_entity_poly.pdbx_strand_id
1 'polypeptide(L)'
;MFILLILLSGISPTMNAMIAPVTYSVRGKVIDRQSRQPVAYANVFVVGIPGKGASTDSLGTFKIEQVPPGIYSLEASCIGYQTVSTPEYIVSASTPFIEIEMEEDANLLNTVVVVPSPFRRSIESPVSMRIIGLQEIEKSPGANRDVSRIVRSYPGVSFSPIGYRNDLIVRGGSPSENRFYMDGIEIPNINHFATQGASGGPVSIVNADLIREITFYTGAFPANRSGALSSVLDFRLKDGNPDKQAFKATIGASEVSLSGAGHLGQRTTYLFSARQSYLQLLFKALGLPFLPNFIDGQFKTKTRFNEHSELTLLGLVGIDKMKLNTDEKGEDAEYLLSYLPTIHQETFTLGASYRHYNGRHVQSLILSHNYLNNRNLKYRNNDDSSEDNLTLRLRSTEQKTTLRFENQTRLGAWTLKEGAELNNSIYTNHSRQRLYGSHSGTLSIYETSLNIFGWGAFFSSNYTTADKRLALSAGIRMDGNTYNRKMRQLWKQFSPRLSASYKLSEQWTLSGSTGLYHQLPPYTALGYKDNEGQYLNKNLKYMQVFESSLGVDWHLQDRFMVSAEGFFKRYSRMPLSLQDNIPLACKGNDYGVTGNKLKQPDVIMSTGIIENPSAPVAEQRYKMKYLKQESGTILPTLGITVEF
;
A
#
# COMPACT_ATOMS: atom_id res chain seq x y z
N MET A 1 -18.75 2.82 38.55
CA MET A 1 -19.01 4.14 37.94
C MET A 1 -19.48 5.15 39.00
N PHE A 2 -18.72 5.33 40.12
CA PHE A 2 -19.11 6.25 41.22
C PHE A 2 -17.95 6.85 41.99
N ILE A 3 -16.73 6.91 41.46
CA ILE A 3 -15.53 7.47 42.15
C ILE A 3 -14.82 8.58 41.34
N LEU A 4 -15.45 9.18 40.32
CA LEU A 4 -14.83 10.26 39.53
C LEU A 4 -15.60 11.59 39.60
N LEU A 5 -16.41 11.83 40.62
CA LEU A 5 -17.31 12.99 40.69
C LEU A 5 -17.10 13.89 41.94
N ILE A 6 -16.02 13.73 42.70
CA ILE A 6 -15.79 14.52 43.94
C ILE A 6 -14.49 15.36 43.91
N LEU A 7 -14.01 15.80 42.77
CA LEU A 7 -12.86 16.70 42.70
C LEU A 7 -13.10 17.99 41.86
N LEU A 8 -14.35 18.39 41.65
CA LEU A 8 -14.68 19.59 40.87
C LEU A 8 -15.47 20.66 41.61
N SER A 9 -15.42 20.72 42.94
CA SER A 9 -16.03 21.79 43.69
C SER A 9 -14.99 22.52 44.54
N GLY A 10 -14.25 23.43 43.96
CA GLY A 10 -13.31 24.27 44.73
C GLY A 10 -12.33 25.08 43.90
N ILE A 11 -12.73 25.64 42.77
CA ILE A 11 -11.90 26.65 42.09
C ILE A 11 -12.73 27.93 41.91
N SER A 12 -12.44 28.92 42.75
CA SER A 12 -12.93 30.28 42.61
C SER A 12 -12.48 30.92 41.30
N PRO A 13 -13.34 31.71 40.64
CA PRO A 13 -12.98 32.35 39.36
C PRO A 13 -12.29 33.68 39.62
N THR A 14 -10.98 33.68 39.80
CA THR A 14 -10.19 34.92 39.68
C THR A 14 -8.76 34.59 39.28
N MET A 15 -8.52 34.57 37.98
CA MET A 15 -7.31 35.07 37.31
C MET A 15 -7.48 34.86 35.81
N ASN A 16 -7.89 35.90 35.08
CA ASN A 16 -7.59 36.02 33.64
C ASN A 16 -6.07 36.25 33.50
N ALA A 17 -5.28 35.22 33.78
CA ALA A 17 -3.94 35.14 33.25
C ALA A 17 -4.14 34.88 31.74
N MET A 18 -3.83 35.87 30.89
CA MET A 18 -3.62 35.63 29.47
C MET A 18 -2.53 34.55 29.36
N ILE A 19 -2.94 33.31 29.22
CA ILE A 19 -2.02 32.21 28.92
C ILE A 19 -1.43 32.58 27.57
N ALA A 20 -0.17 32.99 27.54
CA ALA A 20 0.54 33.24 26.28
C ALA A 20 0.38 31.97 25.39
N PRO A 21 0.01 32.15 24.13
CA PRO A 21 -0.19 31.00 23.25
C PRO A 21 1.10 30.17 23.20
N VAL A 22 0.97 28.87 23.47
CA VAL A 22 2.11 27.93 23.39
C VAL A 22 2.63 27.95 21.98
N THR A 23 3.91 28.22 21.82
CA THR A 23 4.59 28.19 20.50
C THR A 23 5.84 27.31 20.57
N TYR A 24 6.24 26.78 19.43
CA TYR A 24 7.39 25.89 19.29
C TYR A 24 8.38 26.42 18.26
N SER A 25 9.61 25.91 18.28
CA SER A 25 10.60 26.17 17.24
C SER A 25 10.67 25.00 16.26
N VAL A 26 10.69 25.34 14.98
CA VAL A 26 10.95 24.39 13.88
C VAL A 26 12.41 24.55 13.46
N ARG A 27 13.17 23.44 13.47
CA ARG A 27 14.59 23.43 13.13
C ARG A 27 14.88 22.42 12.04
N GLY A 28 15.85 22.70 11.22
CA GLY A 28 16.21 21.79 10.16
C GLY A 28 17.47 22.20 9.41
N LYS A 29 17.70 21.47 8.33
CA LYS A 29 18.81 21.70 7.40
C LYS A 29 18.30 21.60 5.97
N VAL A 30 18.77 22.49 5.11
CA VAL A 30 18.55 22.44 3.67
C VAL A 30 19.83 21.91 3.00
N ILE A 31 19.67 20.90 2.17
CA ILE A 31 20.78 20.26 1.46
C ILE A 31 20.46 20.06 -0.01
N ASP A 32 21.47 20.01 -0.83
CA ASP A 32 21.33 19.52 -2.20
C ASP A 32 21.06 18.02 -2.20
N ARG A 33 20.07 17.60 -2.96
CA ARG A 33 19.58 16.21 -2.98
C ARG A 33 20.61 15.22 -3.51
N GLN A 34 21.48 15.64 -4.40
CA GLN A 34 22.43 14.76 -5.11
C GLN A 34 23.81 14.78 -4.46
N SER A 35 24.35 15.97 -4.25
CA SER A 35 25.68 16.14 -3.66
C SER A 35 25.66 16.00 -2.14
N ARG A 36 24.47 16.11 -1.50
CA ARG A 36 24.28 16.14 -0.03
C ARG A 36 24.96 17.33 0.65
N GLN A 37 25.46 18.28 -0.14
CA GLN A 37 26.09 19.50 0.39
C GLN A 37 25.03 20.46 0.99
N PRO A 38 25.38 21.22 2.03
CA PRO A 38 24.48 22.21 2.59
C PRO A 38 24.16 23.33 1.58
N VAL A 39 22.88 23.73 1.53
CA VAL A 39 22.43 24.89 0.75
C VAL A 39 22.35 26.09 1.69
N ALA A 40 23.35 26.97 1.58
CA ALA A 40 23.42 28.19 2.37
C ALA A 40 22.46 29.26 1.84
N TYR A 41 21.95 30.10 2.74
CA TYR A 41 21.10 31.26 2.45
C TYR A 41 19.79 30.92 1.72
N ALA A 42 19.31 29.69 1.84
CA ALA A 42 17.99 29.31 1.39
C ALA A 42 16.93 29.92 2.34
N ASN A 43 15.86 30.46 1.78
CA ASN A 43 14.72 30.93 2.55
C ASN A 43 13.76 29.79 2.83
N VAL A 44 13.39 29.60 4.09
CA VAL A 44 12.46 28.56 4.55
C VAL A 44 11.28 29.22 5.25
N PHE A 45 10.05 28.93 4.78
CA PHE A 45 8.81 29.49 5.31
C PHE A 45 7.86 28.39 5.77
N VAL A 46 7.03 28.70 6.78
CA VAL A 46 5.91 27.83 7.17
C VAL A 46 4.71 28.16 6.29
N VAL A 47 4.24 27.19 5.54
CA VAL A 47 3.09 27.36 4.64
C VAL A 47 1.83 27.64 5.46
N GLY A 48 1.09 28.69 5.09
CA GLY A 48 -0.15 29.08 5.75
C GLY A 48 0.01 30.00 6.96
N ILE A 49 1.24 30.33 7.38
CA ILE A 49 1.48 31.30 8.46
C ILE A 49 2.34 32.46 7.95
N PRO A 50 1.75 33.62 7.61
CA PRO A 50 2.48 34.77 7.12
C PRO A 50 3.55 35.24 8.11
N GLY A 51 4.74 35.57 7.63
CA GLY A 51 5.84 36.09 8.39
C GLY A 51 6.61 35.06 9.26
N LYS A 52 6.27 33.78 9.20
CA LYS A 52 7.04 32.72 9.86
C LYS A 52 7.99 32.05 8.88
N GLY A 53 9.26 32.44 8.96
CA GLY A 53 10.33 31.92 8.14
C GLY A 53 11.71 32.24 8.70
N ALA A 54 12.73 31.64 8.12
CA ALA A 54 14.14 31.90 8.41
C ALA A 54 15.00 31.61 7.17
N SER A 55 16.15 32.25 7.06
CA SER A 55 17.17 31.88 6.07
C SER A 55 18.15 30.87 6.67
N THR A 56 18.69 29.98 5.87
CA THR A 56 19.74 29.04 6.30
C THR A 56 21.08 29.75 6.48
N ASP A 57 21.86 29.26 7.44
CA ASP A 57 23.25 29.70 7.64
C ASP A 57 24.20 29.06 6.61
N SER A 58 25.52 29.27 6.76
CA SER A 58 26.55 28.68 5.89
C SER A 58 26.62 27.16 5.93
N LEU A 59 26.07 26.53 6.97
CA LEU A 59 25.98 25.07 7.12
C LEU A 59 24.62 24.52 6.65
N GLY A 60 23.79 25.39 6.04
CA GLY A 60 22.46 25.04 5.56
C GLY A 60 21.43 24.86 6.69
N THR A 61 21.74 25.25 7.94
CA THR A 61 20.80 25.06 9.06
C THR A 61 19.86 26.25 9.22
N PHE A 62 18.62 25.98 9.66
CA PHE A 62 17.62 27.01 9.92
C PHE A 62 16.89 26.76 11.24
N LYS A 63 16.34 27.85 11.83
CA LYS A 63 15.47 27.83 13.01
C LYS A 63 14.37 28.85 12.84
N ILE A 64 13.12 28.38 12.81
CA ILE A 64 11.91 29.23 12.78
C ILE A 64 11.31 29.21 14.18
N GLU A 65 11.18 30.36 14.81
CA GLU A 65 10.69 30.48 16.18
C GLU A 65 9.21 30.89 16.24
N GLN A 66 8.59 30.60 17.39
CA GLN A 66 7.21 30.97 17.69
C GLN A 66 6.19 30.46 16.66
N VAL A 67 6.32 29.22 16.23
CA VAL A 67 5.32 28.56 15.39
C VAL A 67 4.23 27.97 16.28
N PRO A 68 2.94 28.27 16.06
CA PRO A 68 1.84 27.63 16.80
C PRO A 68 1.82 26.12 16.61
N PRO A 69 1.29 25.36 17.57
CA PRO A 69 1.10 23.91 17.37
C PRO A 69 0.11 23.67 16.23
N GLY A 70 0.41 22.69 15.38
CA GLY A 70 -0.41 22.36 14.21
C GLY A 70 0.31 21.43 13.24
N ILE A 71 -0.30 21.23 12.10
CA ILE A 71 0.27 20.43 10.99
C ILE A 71 0.59 21.41 9.86
N TYR A 72 1.85 21.46 9.45
CA TYR A 72 2.35 22.42 8.46
C TYR A 72 3.34 21.77 7.51
N SER A 73 3.36 22.25 6.25
CA SER A 73 4.46 22.06 5.33
C SER A 73 5.43 23.23 5.40
N LEU A 74 6.67 23.01 5.06
CA LEU A 74 7.66 24.07 4.87
C LEU A 74 7.92 24.24 3.37
N GLU A 75 8.16 25.46 2.97
CA GLU A 75 8.62 25.81 1.64
C GLU A 75 10.03 26.33 1.71
N ALA A 76 10.93 25.77 0.90
CA ALA A 76 12.30 26.24 0.79
C ALA A 76 12.58 26.75 -0.62
N SER A 77 13.21 27.94 -0.71
CA SER A 77 13.62 28.55 -1.97
C SER A 77 15.04 29.07 -1.88
N CYS A 78 15.82 28.90 -2.96
CA CYS A 78 17.19 29.39 -3.09
C CYS A 78 17.50 29.67 -4.56
N ILE A 79 18.29 30.70 -4.84
CA ILE A 79 18.75 30.99 -6.22
C ILE A 79 19.55 29.79 -6.75
N GLY A 80 19.27 29.36 -7.96
CA GLY A 80 19.89 28.19 -8.59
C GLY A 80 19.31 26.83 -8.17
N TYR A 81 18.26 26.84 -7.35
CA TYR A 81 17.54 25.64 -6.92
C TYR A 81 16.06 25.71 -7.22
N GLN A 82 15.45 24.55 -7.43
CA GLN A 82 13.99 24.46 -7.50
C GLN A 82 13.38 24.72 -6.14
N THR A 83 12.37 25.59 -6.07
CA THR A 83 11.60 25.73 -4.84
C THR A 83 10.89 24.43 -4.50
N VAL A 84 10.98 24.00 -3.25
CA VAL A 84 10.46 22.73 -2.79
C VAL A 84 9.49 22.94 -1.62
N SER A 85 8.33 22.29 -1.68
CA SER A 85 7.43 22.14 -0.55
C SER A 85 7.65 20.78 0.09
N THR A 86 7.84 20.75 1.41
CA THR A 86 8.01 19.50 2.16
C THR A 86 6.70 18.76 2.33
N PRO A 87 6.72 17.46 2.67
CA PRO A 87 5.60 16.81 3.33
C PRO A 87 5.19 17.54 4.61
N GLU A 88 4.00 17.26 5.10
CA GLU A 88 3.49 17.84 6.34
C GLU A 88 4.24 17.31 7.57
N TYR A 89 4.39 18.18 8.58
CA TYR A 89 5.00 17.88 9.89
C TYR A 89 4.09 18.36 11.00
N ILE A 90 4.04 17.60 12.09
CA ILE A 90 3.37 18.01 13.32
C ILE A 90 4.32 18.92 14.10
N VAL A 91 3.93 20.18 14.29
CA VAL A 91 4.64 21.14 15.15
C VAL A 91 4.12 21.04 16.57
N SER A 92 4.97 20.56 17.48
CA SER A 92 4.69 20.32 18.89
C SER A 92 5.99 20.32 19.69
N ALA A 93 5.94 19.97 20.97
CA ALA A 93 7.13 19.77 21.81
C ALA A 93 8.10 18.71 21.24
N SER A 94 7.57 17.77 20.45
CA SER A 94 8.33 16.69 19.82
C SER A 94 8.65 16.94 18.33
N THR A 95 8.53 18.18 17.84
CA THR A 95 8.84 18.52 16.44
C THR A 95 10.21 17.94 16.05
N PRO A 96 10.29 17.14 14.99
CA PRO A 96 11.54 16.54 14.55
C PRO A 96 12.45 17.59 13.90
N PHE A 97 13.73 17.28 13.81
CA PHE A 97 14.65 18.01 12.94
C PHE A 97 14.29 17.71 11.48
N ILE A 98 14.08 18.78 10.68
CA ILE A 98 13.56 18.64 9.30
C ILE A 98 14.70 18.80 8.31
N GLU A 99 14.93 17.77 7.50
CA GLU A 99 15.85 17.84 6.37
C GLU A 99 15.07 18.13 5.10
N ILE A 100 15.44 19.22 4.42
CA ILE A 100 14.83 19.66 3.16
C ILE A 100 15.85 19.41 2.04
N GLU A 101 15.48 18.57 1.09
CA GLU A 101 16.30 18.25 -0.08
C GLU A 101 15.88 19.11 -1.26
N MET A 102 16.75 20.01 -1.71
CA MET A 102 16.54 20.84 -2.89
C MET A 102 17.27 20.27 -4.11
N GLU A 103 16.78 20.54 -5.29
CA GLU A 103 17.40 20.14 -6.55
C GLU A 103 17.90 21.36 -7.29
N GLU A 104 19.17 21.32 -7.76
CA GLU A 104 19.73 22.40 -8.58
C GLU A 104 18.91 22.58 -9.87
N ASP A 105 18.71 23.84 -10.27
CA ASP A 105 18.08 24.22 -11.51
C ASP A 105 18.79 25.41 -12.12
N ALA A 106 19.67 25.14 -13.08
CA ALA A 106 20.47 26.16 -13.74
C ALA A 106 19.67 27.16 -14.62
N ASN A 107 18.37 26.90 -14.84
CA ASN A 107 17.53 27.69 -15.77
C ASN A 107 16.53 28.60 -15.07
N LEU A 108 16.63 28.80 -13.74
CA LEU A 108 15.69 29.65 -13.00
C LEU A 108 15.96 31.14 -13.21
N LEU A 109 15.26 31.71 -14.20
CA LEU A 109 15.04 33.15 -14.31
C LEU A 109 13.55 33.54 -14.09
N ASN A 110 12.65 32.58 -13.88
CA ASN A 110 11.22 32.82 -13.73
C ASN A 110 10.68 32.35 -12.39
N THR A 111 9.66 33.04 -11.88
CA THR A 111 8.93 32.70 -10.67
C THR A 111 8.38 31.27 -10.78
N VAL A 112 8.78 30.37 -9.88
CA VAL A 112 8.27 29.00 -9.84
C VAL A 112 7.05 28.98 -8.95
N VAL A 113 5.92 28.56 -9.50
CA VAL A 113 4.71 28.26 -8.72
C VAL A 113 4.97 26.97 -7.93
N VAL A 114 4.90 27.05 -6.61
CA VAL A 114 5.03 25.90 -5.73
C VAL A 114 3.70 25.19 -5.63
N VAL A 115 3.69 23.91 -6.01
CA VAL A 115 2.50 23.08 -5.88
C VAL A 115 2.50 22.45 -4.48
N PRO A 116 1.48 22.69 -3.63
CA PRO A 116 1.35 22.04 -2.32
C PRO A 116 1.45 20.53 -2.37
N SER A 117 1.94 19.90 -1.29
CA SER A 117 2.22 18.46 -1.25
C SER A 117 1.08 17.56 -1.73
N PRO A 118 -0.20 17.80 -1.39
CA PRO A 118 -1.32 16.96 -1.85
C PRO A 118 -1.54 16.99 -3.35
N PHE A 119 -1.18 18.10 -4.02
CA PHE A 119 -1.38 18.30 -5.47
C PHE A 119 -0.17 17.89 -6.31
N ARG A 120 0.95 17.49 -5.67
CA ARG A 120 2.12 17.03 -6.41
C ARG A 120 1.81 15.79 -7.23
N ARG A 121 2.32 15.77 -8.47
CA ARG A 121 2.27 14.63 -9.37
C ARG A 121 3.68 14.17 -9.73
N SER A 122 3.84 12.91 -10.03
CA SER A 122 5.07 12.37 -10.59
C SER A 122 5.06 12.45 -12.11
N ILE A 123 6.20 12.68 -12.74
CA ILE A 123 6.31 12.64 -14.21
C ILE A 123 5.91 11.26 -14.75
N GLU A 124 6.26 10.19 -14.02
CA GLU A 124 5.88 8.81 -14.37
C GLU A 124 4.38 8.57 -14.22
N SER A 125 3.72 9.29 -13.31
CA SER A 125 2.30 9.16 -12.99
C SER A 125 1.64 10.53 -12.85
N PRO A 126 1.50 11.27 -13.95
CA PRO A 126 0.94 12.62 -13.94
C PRO A 126 -0.59 12.62 -13.75
N VAL A 127 -1.22 11.49 -13.99
CA VAL A 127 -2.62 11.16 -13.68
C VAL A 127 -2.63 9.95 -12.74
N SER A 128 -3.78 9.65 -12.16
CA SER A 128 -3.96 8.41 -11.39
C SER A 128 -3.02 8.27 -10.18
N MET A 129 -2.52 9.37 -9.65
CA MET A 129 -1.69 9.41 -8.45
C MET A 129 -2.20 10.46 -7.47
N ARG A 130 -2.18 10.13 -6.17
CA ARG A 130 -2.48 11.06 -5.08
C ARG A 130 -1.48 10.89 -3.94
N ILE A 131 -1.21 12.00 -3.25
CA ILE A 131 -0.43 12.00 -2.01
C ILE A 131 -1.39 12.25 -0.87
N ILE A 132 -1.42 11.33 0.08
CA ILE A 132 -2.20 11.39 1.31
C ILE A 132 -1.26 11.89 2.40
N GLY A 133 -1.48 13.10 2.87
CA GLY A 133 -0.66 13.74 3.90
C GLY A 133 -1.13 13.45 5.33
N LEU A 134 -0.41 14.01 6.30
CA LEU A 134 -0.72 13.83 7.73
C LEU A 134 -2.08 14.41 8.10
N GLN A 135 -2.46 15.57 7.53
CA GLN A 135 -3.76 16.18 7.83
C GLN A 135 -4.91 15.25 7.45
N GLU A 136 -4.81 14.62 6.31
CA GLU A 136 -5.84 13.70 5.82
C GLU A 136 -5.87 12.41 6.65
N ILE A 137 -4.69 11.86 7.01
CA ILE A 137 -4.59 10.68 7.89
C ILE A 137 -5.20 10.94 9.26
N GLU A 138 -4.94 12.14 9.85
CA GLU A 138 -5.42 12.47 11.19
C GLU A 138 -6.89 12.91 11.23
N LYS A 139 -7.39 13.54 10.17
CA LYS A 139 -8.71 14.20 10.14
C LYS A 139 -9.76 13.48 9.30
N SER A 140 -9.43 12.37 8.62
CA SER A 140 -10.38 11.66 7.77
C SER A 140 -11.57 11.12 8.58
N PRO A 141 -12.80 11.58 8.32
CA PRO A 141 -13.97 11.18 9.10
C PRO A 141 -14.25 9.69 8.96
N GLY A 142 -14.49 9.00 10.08
CA GLY A 142 -14.85 7.57 10.10
C GLY A 142 -13.72 6.60 9.72
N ALA A 143 -12.55 7.10 9.32
CA ALA A 143 -11.42 6.25 8.98
C ALA A 143 -10.73 5.65 10.20
N ASN A 144 -10.87 6.28 11.38
CA ASN A 144 -10.20 5.86 12.62
C ASN A 144 -8.71 5.60 12.41
N ARG A 145 -8.05 6.45 11.61
CA ARG A 145 -6.63 6.36 11.24
C ARG A 145 -6.24 5.04 10.53
N ASP A 146 -7.21 4.33 9.99
CA ASP A 146 -7.00 3.14 9.16
C ASP A 146 -6.81 3.55 7.70
N VAL A 147 -5.64 3.26 7.15
CA VAL A 147 -5.26 3.65 5.78
C VAL A 147 -6.22 3.08 4.73
N SER A 148 -6.65 1.84 4.89
CA SER A 148 -7.59 1.22 3.95
C SER A 148 -8.91 1.98 3.89
N ARG A 149 -9.36 2.52 5.01
CA ARG A 149 -10.58 3.34 5.10
C ARG A 149 -10.39 4.74 4.54
N ILE A 150 -9.23 5.35 4.73
CA ILE A 150 -8.89 6.64 4.13
C ILE A 150 -8.95 6.54 2.60
N VAL A 151 -8.29 5.53 2.05
CA VAL A 151 -8.20 5.32 0.59
C VAL A 151 -9.57 5.07 -0.05
N ARG A 152 -10.56 4.56 0.70
CA ARG A 152 -11.94 4.36 0.22
C ARG A 152 -12.67 5.65 -0.18
N SER A 153 -12.27 6.79 0.38
CA SER A 153 -12.88 8.08 0.06
C SER A 153 -12.53 8.59 -1.34
N TYR A 154 -11.55 7.97 -2.00
CA TYR A 154 -11.11 8.43 -3.31
C TYR A 154 -11.94 7.88 -4.46
N PRO A 155 -12.08 8.68 -5.54
CA PRO A 155 -12.76 8.25 -6.76
C PRO A 155 -12.13 6.98 -7.36
N GLY A 156 -12.99 6.06 -7.81
CA GLY A 156 -12.56 4.80 -8.41
C GLY A 156 -12.14 3.73 -7.41
N VAL A 157 -12.28 3.96 -6.10
CA VAL A 157 -12.08 2.97 -5.06
C VAL A 157 -13.41 2.47 -4.54
N SER A 158 -13.59 1.18 -4.57
CA SER A 158 -14.72 0.46 -3.96
C SER A 158 -14.21 -0.43 -2.83
N PHE A 159 -15.10 -0.96 -2.06
CA PHE A 159 -14.79 -1.86 -0.95
C PHE A 159 -15.58 -3.15 -1.06
N SER A 160 -15.10 -4.17 -0.35
CA SER A 160 -15.81 -5.44 -0.25
C SER A 160 -17.23 -5.23 0.31
N PRO A 161 -18.25 -5.87 -0.25
CA PRO A 161 -19.61 -5.88 0.32
C PRO A 161 -19.65 -6.58 1.69
N ILE A 162 -18.61 -7.32 2.05
CA ILE A 162 -18.50 -8.00 3.35
C ILE A 162 -18.07 -6.97 4.39
N GLY A 163 -18.98 -6.59 5.27
CA GLY A 163 -18.85 -5.42 6.15
C GLY A 163 -17.67 -5.40 7.13
N TYR A 164 -17.06 -6.54 7.44
CA TYR A 164 -15.90 -6.64 8.33
C TYR A 164 -14.56 -6.70 7.59
N ARG A 165 -14.53 -6.58 6.26
CA ARG A 165 -13.32 -6.61 5.45
C ARG A 165 -13.03 -5.24 4.84
N ASN A 166 -11.75 -4.86 4.84
CA ASN A 166 -11.25 -3.64 4.21
C ASN A 166 -10.51 -3.94 2.89
N ASP A 167 -11.04 -4.85 2.08
CA ASP A 167 -10.48 -5.13 0.76
C ASP A 167 -10.53 -3.88 -0.12
N LEU A 168 -9.42 -3.59 -0.79
CA LEU A 168 -9.32 -2.48 -1.72
C LEU A 168 -9.60 -2.98 -3.15
N ILE A 169 -10.68 -2.48 -3.72
CA ILE A 169 -11.09 -2.72 -5.10
C ILE A 169 -10.91 -1.41 -5.86
N VAL A 170 -9.83 -1.30 -6.64
CA VAL A 170 -9.48 -0.07 -7.33
C VAL A 170 -9.73 -0.23 -8.82
N ARG A 171 -10.56 0.67 -9.40
CA ARG A 171 -10.95 0.64 -10.82
C ARG A 171 -11.42 -0.74 -11.28
N GLY A 172 -12.24 -1.40 -10.46
CA GLY A 172 -12.80 -2.71 -10.77
C GLY A 172 -11.83 -3.88 -10.70
N GLY A 173 -10.59 -3.68 -10.22
CA GLY A 173 -9.61 -4.75 -10.04
C GLY A 173 -9.79 -5.49 -8.73
N SER A 174 -9.26 -6.71 -8.71
CA SER A 174 -9.31 -7.59 -7.55
C SER A 174 -8.41 -7.10 -6.40
N PRO A 175 -8.74 -7.39 -5.13
CA PRO A 175 -7.87 -7.11 -3.99
C PRO A 175 -6.45 -7.65 -4.10
N SER A 176 -6.21 -8.77 -4.80
CA SER A 176 -4.86 -9.33 -5.04
C SER A 176 -4.02 -8.53 -6.04
N GLU A 177 -4.63 -7.62 -6.76
CA GLU A 177 -3.98 -6.82 -7.80
C GLU A 177 -3.31 -5.57 -7.24
N ASN A 178 -3.46 -5.31 -5.93
CA ASN A 178 -2.82 -4.22 -5.23
C ASN A 178 -1.41 -4.62 -4.75
N ARG A 179 -0.51 -3.63 -4.65
CA ARG A 179 0.83 -3.81 -4.07
C ARG A 179 1.11 -2.73 -3.05
N PHE A 180 1.83 -3.12 -2.03
CA PHE A 180 2.12 -2.27 -0.88
C PHE A 180 3.61 -2.18 -0.67
N TYR A 181 4.11 -0.96 -0.50
CA TYR A 181 5.52 -0.69 -0.22
C TYR A 181 5.65 0.21 1.00
N MET A 182 6.69 0.02 1.78
CA MET A 182 7.02 0.83 2.95
C MET A 182 8.49 1.24 2.86
N ASP A 183 8.75 2.54 2.68
CA ASP A 183 10.09 3.07 2.36
C ASP A 183 10.80 2.31 1.21
N GLY A 184 10.04 1.88 0.20
CA GLY A 184 10.51 1.14 -0.96
C GLY A 184 10.63 -0.38 -0.76
N ILE A 185 10.38 -0.92 0.43
CA ILE A 185 10.34 -2.35 0.74
C ILE A 185 8.92 -2.86 0.53
N GLU A 186 8.74 -3.91 -0.27
CA GLU A 186 7.44 -4.53 -0.47
C GLU A 186 6.97 -5.21 0.82
N ILE A 187 5.71 -4.97 1.21
CA ILE A 187 5.03 -5.65 2.32
C ILE A 187 3.85 -6.48 1.79
N PRO A 188 3.54 -7.65 2.37
CA PRO A 188 2.56 -8.57 1.79
C PRO A 188 1.13 -8.06 1.86
N ASN A 189 0.77 -7.37 2.94
CA ASN A 189 -0.54 -6.79 3.18
C ASN A 189 -0.44 -5.58 4.11
N ILE A 190 -1.55 -4.87 4.29
CA ILE A 190 -1.65 -3.68 5.15
C ILE A 190 -2.63 -3.84 6.30
N ASN A 191 -3.27 -5.01 6.43
CA ASN A 191 -4.29 -5.26 7.43
C ASN A 191 -4.02 -6.55 8.22
N HIS A 192 -4.45 -6.56 9.48
CA HIS A 192 -4.60 -7.77 10.30
C HIS A 192 -5.69 -8.68 9.74
N PHE A 193 -5.58 -9.98 9.99
CA PHE A 193 -6.52 -11.01 9.49
C PHE A 193 -6.67 -11.00 7.96
N ALA A 194 -5.58 -10.73 7.26
CA ALA A 194 -5.57 -10.72 5.80
C ALA A 194 -5.76 -12.13 5.24
N THR A 195 -6.54 -12.25 4.18
CA THR A 195 -6.63 -13.49 3.41
C THR A 195 -5.43 -13.59 2.46
N GLN A 196 -4.88 -14.79 2.29
CA GLN A 196 -3.81 -15.01 1.32
C GLN A 196 -4.20 -14.56 -0.08
N GLY A 197 -3.31 -13.79 -0.71
CA GLY A 197 -3.55 -13.22 -2.03
C GLY A 197 -4.57 -12.09 -2.08
N ALA A 198 -5.02 -11.54 -0.94
CA ALA A 198 -5.92 -10.40 -0.86
C ALA A 198 -5.35 -9.31 0.06
N SER A 199 -5.91 -8.10 -0.02
CA SER A 199 -5.51 -6.99 0.86
C SER A 199 -6.39 -6.86 2.12
N GLY A 200 -7.48 -7.59 2.16
CA GLY A 200 -8.54 -7.42 3.17
C GLY A 200 -8.17 -7.86 4.58
N GLY A 201 -8.88 -7.28 5.51
CA GLY A 201 -8.81 -7.49 6.95
C GLY A 201 -9.45 -6.30 7.65
N PRO A 202 -9.93 -6.43 8.89
CA PRO A 202 -10.77 -5.41 9.53
C PRO A 202 -10.02 -4.18 10.02
N VAL A 203 -8.70 -4.29 10.29
CA VAL A 203 -7.88 -3.26 10.95
C VAL A 203 -6.51 -3.18 10.31
N SER A 204 -5.98 -1.96 10.15
CA SER A 204 -4.64 -1.75 9.60
C SER A 204 -3.53 -2.26 10.53
N ILE A 205 -2.58 -3.04 9.97
CA ILE A 205 -1.34 -3.43 10.64
C ILE A 205 -0.31 -2.29 10.61
N VAL A 206 -0.43 -1.35 9.67
CA VAL A 206 0.45 -0.19 9.57
C VAL A 206 -0.01 0.88 10.55
N ASN A 207 0.84 1.25 11.51
CA ASN A 207 0.50 2.30 12.46
C ASN A 207 0.57 3.68 11.80
N ALA A 208 -0.57 4.38 11.75
CA ALA A 208 -0.69 5.70 11.17
C ALA A 208 0.22 6.76 11.86
N ASP A 209 0.53 6.60 13.15
CA ASP A 209 1.45 7.50 13.87
C ASP A 209 2.85 7.55 13.25
N LEU A 210 3.27 6.48 12.59
CA LEU A 210 4.60 6.38 11.98
C LEU A 210 4.64 6.86 10.53
N ILE A 211 3.49 7.07 9.90
CA ILE A 211 3.40 7.46 8.49
C ILE A 211 3.65 8.96 8.34
N ARG A 212 4.47 9.34 7.37
CA ARG A 212 4.67 10.72 6.94
C ARG A 212 3.72 11.09 5.81
N GLU A 213 3.68 10.27 4.78
CA GLU A 213 2.80 10.41 3.62
C GLU A 213 2.59 9.06 2.95
N ILE A 214 1.53 8.93 2.17
CA ILE A 214 1.25 7.75 1.35
C ILE A 214 1.11 8.24 -0.08
N THR A 215 1.85 7.64 -1.00
CA THR A 215 1.61 7.83 -2.42
C THR A 215 0.70 6.71 -2.91
N PHE A 216 -0.48 7.07 -3.34
CA PHE A 216 -1.50 6.15 -3.84
C PHE A 216 -1.60 6.26 -5.36
N TYR A 217 -1.26 5.18 -6.05
CA TYR A 217 -1.39 5.04 -7.50
C TYR A 217 -2.59 4.17 -7.82
N THR A 218 -3.51 4.70 -8.62
CA THR A 218 -4.67 3.96 -9.15
C THR A 218 -4.46 3.52 -10.60
N GLY A 219 -3.31 3.82 -11.18
CA GLY A 219 -2.84 3.51 -12.53
C GLY A 219 -1.49 4.16 -12.77
N ALA A 220 -0.97 4.09 -14.00
CA ALA A 220 0.31 4.68 -14.39
C ALA A 220 1.46 4.31 -13.42
N PHE A 221 1.56 3.02 -13.04
CA PHE A 221 2.52 2.56 -12.03
C PHE A 221 3.96 2.79 -12.50
N PRO A 222 4.87 3.31 -11.62
CA PRO A 222 6.28 3.47 -11.94
C PRO A 222 6.96 2.16 -12.35
N ALA A 223 7.99 2.22 -13.20
CA ALA A 223 8.65 1.01 -13.73
C ALA A 223 9.34 0.16 -12.66
N ASN A 224 9.77 0.75 -11.55
CA ASN A 224 10.36 0.06 -10.41
C ASN A 224 9.33 -0.61 -9.48
N ARG A 225 8.02 -0.51 -9.76
CA ARG A 225 6.97 -1.21 -9.02
C ARG A 225 6.47 -2.38 -9.83
N SER A 226 6.69 -3.61 -9.31
CA SER A 226 6.36 -4.88 -9.96
C SER A 226 5.00 -5.41 -9.52
N GLY A 227 4.38 -6.20 -10.40
CA GLY A 227 3.26 -7.06 -10.04
C GLY A 227 1.97 -6.34 -9.62
N ALA A 228 1.77 -5.08 -9.95
CA ALA A 228 0.53 -4.35 -9.73
C ALA A 228 -0.32 -4.32 -10.99
N LEU A 229 -1.61 -4.61 -10.87
CA LEU A 229 -2.60 -4.46 -11.95
C LEU A 229 -3.70 -3.47 -11.58
N SER A 230 -3.88 -3.17 -10.29
CA SER A 230 -5.00 -2.35 -9.80
C SER A 230 -4.53 -1.11 -9.06
N SER A 231 -3.70 -1.26 -8.03
CA SER A 231 -3.12 -0.12 -7.32
C SER A 231 -1.75 -0.40 -6.73
N VAL A 232 -1.06 0.69 -6.40
CA VAL A 232 0.14 0.68 -5.56
C VAL A 232 -0.04 1.70 -4.44
N LEU A 233 0.16 1.27 -3.20
CA LEU A 233 0.30 2.16 -2.05
C LEU A 233 1.76 2.14 -1.59
N ASP A 234 2.38 3.31 -1.61
CA ASP A 234 3.78 3.49 -1.20
C ASP A 234 3.83 4.36 0.05
N PHE A 235 4.06 3.72 1.19
CA PHE A 235 4.13 4.36 2.51
C PHE A 235 5.51 4.93 2.74
N ARG A 236 5.59 6.20 3.03
CA ARG A 236 6.79 6.84 3.52
C ARG A 236 6.67 7.05 5.01
N LEU A 237 7.54 6.44 5.79
CA LEU A 237 7.56 6.59 7.24
C LEU A 237 8.27 7.88 7.64
N LYS A 238 7.92 8.36 8.83
CA LYS A 238 8.69 9.40 9.53
C LYS A 238 10.12 8.90 9.78
N ASP A 239 11.05 9.81 9.95
CA ASP A 239 12.38 9.48 10.49
C ASP A 239 12.38 9.74 12.00
N GLY A 240 13.28 9.08 12.72
CA GLY A 240 13.50 9.35 14.13
C GLY A 240 14.02 10.78 14.36
N ASN A 241 13.86 11.27 15.57
CA ASN A 241 14.31 12.61 15.93
C ASN A 241 15.80 12.57 16.32
N PRO A 242 16.69 13.29 15.61
CA PRO A 242 18.12 13.28 15.91
C PRO A 242 18.51 14.06 17.16
N ASP A 243 17.60 14.94 17.66
CA ASP A 243 17.88 15.87 18.76
C ASP A 243 17.25 15.44 20.08
N LYS A 244 16.12 14.73 20.02
CA LYS A 244 15.28 14.44 21.20
C LYS A 244 14.76 13.01 21.16
N GLN A 245 14.56 12.46 22.34
CA GLN A 245 13.76 11.26 22.55
C GLN A 245 12.30 11.66 22.75
N ALA A 246 11.38 11.09 22.00
CA ALA A 246 9.95 11.35 22.12
C ALA A 246 9.20 10.02 22.20
N PHE A 247 8.32 9.88 23.19
CA PHE A 247 7.49 8.70 23.37
C PHE A 247 6.02 9.12 23.44
N LYS A 248 5.15 8.27 22.92
CA LYS A 248 3.70 8.45 22.91
C LYS A 248 3.04 7.18 23.35
N ALA A 249 2.28 7.22 24.43
CA ALA A 249 1.40 6.14 24.85
C ALA A 249 -0.05 6.54 24.53
N THR A 250 -0.81 5.62 23.97
CA THR A 250 -2.21 5.87 23.60
C THR A 250 -3.07 4.71 24.08
N ILE A 251 -4.21 5.04 24.69
CA ILE A 251 -5.28 4.10 24.98
C ILE A 251 -6.45 4.52 24.10
N GLY A 252 -6.72 3.73 23.07
CA GLY A 252 -7.80 3.95 22.11
C GLY A 252 -9.08 3.22 22.49
N ALA A 253 -10.08 3.20 21.61
CA ALA A 253 -11.31 2.43 21.79
C ALA A 253 -11.12 0.91 21.64
N SER A 254 -10.11 0.49 20.91
CA SER A 254 -9.88 -0.90 20.51
C SER A 254 -8.49 -1.45 20.85
N GLU A 255 -7.55 -0.58 21.20
CA GLU A 255 -6.14 -0.94 21.37
C GLU A 255 -5.41 -0.02 22.33
N VAL A 256 -4.33 -0.53 22.89
CA VAL A 256 -3.30 0.24 23.57
C VAL A 256 -2.05 0.23 22.69
N SER A 257 -1.38 1.39 22.61
CA SER A 257 -0.15 1.52 21.83
C SER A 257 0.93 2.31 22.56
N LEU A 258 2.16 1.92 22.29
CA LEU A 258 3.36 2.66 22.67
C LEU A 258 4.18 2.91 21.41
N SER A 259 4.52 4.15 21.15
CA SER A 259 5.40 4.52 20.05
C SER A 259 6.51 5.45 20.53
N GLY A 260 7.62 5.47 19.81
CA GLY A 260 8.73 6.34 20.15
C GLY A 260 9.57 6.66 18.92
N ALA A 261 10.19 7.85 18.98
CA ALA A 261 11.11 8.34 17.97
C ALA A 261 12.28 9.04 18.67
N GLY A 262 13.50 8.80 18.18
CA GLY A 262 14.69 9.36 18.79
C GLY A 262 15.96 8.98 18.04
N HIS A 263 17.07 9.04 18.76
CA HIS A 263 18.40 8.73 18.21
C HIS A 263 19.19 7.78 19.10
N LEU A 264 20.05 7.00 18.46
CA LEU A 264 21.06 6.15 19.08
C LEU A 264 22.44 6.72 18.68
N GLY A 265 22.99 7.58 19.53
CA GLY A 265 24.20 8.34 19.20
C GLY A 265 23.95 9.40 18.12
N GLN A 266 25.02 9.83 17.43
CA GLN A 266 24.97 10.98 16.50
C GLN A 266 24.56 10.62 15.06
N ARG A 267 24.62 9.33 14.69
CA ARG A 267 24.49 8.89 13.30
C ARG A 267 23.24 8.04 13.03
N THR A 268 22.61 7.55 14.08
CA THR A 268 21.48 6.63 13.95
C THR A 268 20.24 7.21 14.61
N THR A 269 19.17 7.31 13.83
CA THR A 269 17.82 7.63 14.35
C THR A 269 16.97 6.38 14.36
N TYR A 270 15.99 6.33 15.24
CA TYR A 270 15.03 5.24 15.33
C TYR A 270 13.59 5.74 15.46
N LEU A 271 12.69 4.89 15.02
CA LEU A 271 11.24 5.02 15.13
C LEU A 271 10.69 3.64 15.45
N PHE A 272 9.79 3.52 16.41
CA PHE A 272 9.12 2.25 16.70
C PHE A 272 7.68 2.43 17.15
N SER A 273 6.91 1.37 17.04
CA SER A 273 5.56 1.22 17.59
C SER A 273 5.33 -0.21 18.04
N ALA A 274 4.61 -0.37 19.14
CA ALA A 274 4.07 -1.65 19.59
C ALA A 274 2.60 -1.42 19.97
N ARG A 275 1.70 -2.30 19.47
CA ARG A 275 0.26 -2.21 19.73
C ARG A 275 -0.28 -3.55 20.21
N GLN A 276 -1.23 -3.49 21.13
CA GLN A 276 -2.01 -4.63 21.60
C GLN A 276 -3.49 -4.28 21.52
N SER A 277 -4.23 -5.09 20.77
CA SER A 277 -5.68 -4.96 20.65
C SER A 277 -6.40 -5.56 21.87
N TYR A 278 -7.55 -4.99 22.20
CA TYR A 278 -8.54 -5.56 23.09
C TYR A 278 -9.95 -5.59 22.46
N LEU A 279 -10.00 -5.62 21.13
CA LEU A 279 -11.25 -5.74 20.36
C LEU A 279 -12.12 -6.90 20.81
N GLN A 280 -11.52 -7.99 21.24
CA GLN A 280 -12.25 -9.15 21.80
C GLN A 280 -13.19 -8.78 22.96
N LEU A 281 -12.79 -7.84 23.83
CA LEU A 281 -13.64 -7.39 24.94
C LEU A 281 -14.82 -6.55 24.45
N LEU A 282 -14.55 -5.64 23.51
CA LEU A 282 -15.57 -4.81 22.88
C LEU A 282 -16.57 -5.68 22.10
N PHE A 283 -16.08 -6.64 21.30
CA PHE A 283 -16.93 -7.51 20.50
C PHE A 283 -17.78 -8.44 21.37
N LYS A 284 -17.22 -8.94 22.46
CA LYS A 284 -17.99 -9.71 23.45
C LYS A 284 -19.09 -8.86 24.11
N ALA A 285 -18.78 -7.61 24.47
CA ALA A 285 -19.78 -6.70 25.04
C ALA A 285 -20.88 -6.30 24.05
N LEU A 286 -20.58 -6.32 22.74
CA LEU A 286 -21.55 -6.07 21.66
C LEU A 286 -22.33 -7.31 21.20
N GLY A 287 -22.10 -8.49 21.83
CA GLY A 287 -22.77 -9.73 21.44
C GLY A 287 -22.35 -10.26 20.07
N LEU A 288 -21.10 -10.03 19.64
CA LEU A 288 -20.62 -10.52 18.35
C LEU A 288 -20.09 -11.96 18.46
N PRO A 289 -20.34 -12.81 17.44
CA PRO A 289 -19.98 -14.22 17.48
C PRO A 289 -18.49 -14.51 17.23
N PHE A 290 -17.66 -13.49 17.03
CA PHE A 290 -16.22 -13.63 16.83
C PHE A 290 -15.43 -12.59 17.63
N LEU A 291 -14.27 -13.00 18.14
CA LEU A 291 -13.48 -12.27 19.12
C LEU A 291 -12.04 -12.07 18.61
N PRO A 292 -11.79 -11.04 17.77
CA PRO A 292 -10.48 -10.76 17.24
C PRO A 292 -9.55 -10.15 18.31
N ASN A 293 -8.30 -10.54 18.26
CA ASN A 293 -7.21 -9.97 19.04
C ASN A 293 -5.95 -9.95 18.20
N PHE A 294 -5.19 -8.87 18.28
CA PHE A 294 -3.89 -8.77 17.59
C PHE A 294 -2.84 -8.10 18.48
N ILE A 295 -1.62 -8.42 18.20
CA ILE A 295 -0.44 -7.69 18.65
C ILE A 295 0.43 -7.41 17.44
N ASP A 296 0.94 -6.19 17.33
CA ASP A 296 1.87 -5.83 16.28
C ASP A 296 3.02 -4.96 16.77
N GLY A 297 4.08 -4.99 15.99
CA GLY A 297 5.24 -4.17 16.18
C GLY A 297 5.79 -3.67 14.86
N GLN A 298 6.27 -2.45 14.87
CA GLN A 298 6.90 -1.81 13.72
C GLN A 298 8.11 -1.01 14.16
N PHE A 299 9.21 -1.09 13.41
CA PHE A 299 10.38 -0.27 13.67
C PHE A 299 11.04 0.19 12.38
N LYS A 300 11.75 1.30 12.47
CA LYS A 300 12.66 1.80 11.46
C LYS A 300 13.89 2.38 12.14
N THR A 301 15.07 2.04 11.65
CA THR A 301 16.30 2.73 12.00
C THR A 301 16.94 3.30 10.75
N LYS A 302 17.53 4.48 10.85
CA LYS A 302 18.27 5.12 9.77
C LYS A 302 19.63 5.54 10.29
N THR A 303 20.68 4.91 9.75
CA THR A 303 22.07 5.16 10.10
C THR A 303 22.78 5.86 8.95
N ARG A 304 23.34 7.03 9.19
CA ARG A 304 24.21 7.75 8.25
C ARG A 304 25.66 7.44 8.56
N PHE A 305 26.32 6.69 7.69
CA PHE A 305 27.75 6.41 7.83
C PHE A 305 28.60 7.65 7.55
N ASN A 306 28.20 8.39 6.53
CA ASN A 306 28.79 9.66 6.10
C ASN A 306 27.74 10.46 5.30
N GLU A 307 28.14 11.58 4.69
CA GLU A 307 27.25 12.43 3.88
C GLU A 307 26.71 11.72 2.62
N HIS A 308 27.42 10.71 2.14
CA HIS A 308 27.10 10.01 0.90
C HIS A 308 26.48 8.63 1.09
N SER A 309 26.39 8.13 2.32
CA SER A 309 25.97 6.75 2.54
C SER A 309 25.05 6.61 3.75
N GLU A 310 23.90 5.99 3.53
CA GLU A 310 22.93 5.70 4.60
C GLU A 310 22.39 4.28 4.49
N LEU A 311 22.06 3.70 5.64
CA LEU A 311 21.39 2.42 5.78
C LEU A 311 20.10 2.61 6.55
N THR A 312 19.00 2.16 5.97
CA THR A 312 17.69 2.07 6.64
C THR A 312 17.37 0.61 6.89
N LEU A 313 17.07 0.26 8.14
CA LEU A 313 16.49 -1.03 8.51
C LEU A 313 15.03 -0.81 8.88
N LEU A 314 14.17 -1.72 8.44
CA LEU A 314 12.74 -1.69 8.66
C LEU A 314 12.22 -3.05 9.08
N GLY A 315 11.32 -3.09 10.06
CA GLY A 315 10.60 -4.29 10.47
C GLY A 315 9.14 -3.99 10.75
N LEU A 316 8.29 -4.95 10.37
CA LEU A 316 6.87 -5.00 10.63
C LEU A 316 6.54 -6.43 11.07
N VAL A 317 5.84 -6.60 12.18
CA VAL A 317 5.40 -7.90 12.67
C VAL A 317 3.96 -7.81 13.17
N GLY A 318 3.17 -8.86 12.92
CA GLY A 318 1.81 -8.99 13.44
C GLY A 318 1.48 -10.42 13.79
N ILE A 319 0.77 -10.59 14.89
CA ILE A 319 0.22 -11.87 15.36
C ILE A 319 -1.26 -11.67 15.61
N ASP A 320 -2.07 -12.39 14.86
CA ASP A 320 -3.52 -12.28 14.87
C ASP A 320 -4.15 -13.55 15.42
N LYS A 321 -5.12 -13.41 16.30
CA LYS A 321 -5.90 -14.51 16.86
C LYS A 321 -7.38 -14.15 16.87
N MET A 322 -8.20 -14.97 16.23
CA MET A 322 -9.65 -14.85 16.28
C MET A 322 -10.25 -16.11 16.90
N LYS A 323 -10.92 -15.95 18.01
CA LYS A 323 -11.72 -16.99 18.68
C LYS A 323 -13.19 -16.80 18.32
N LEU A 324 -13.97 -17.85 18.44
CA LEU A 324 -15.42 -17.80 18.32
C LEU A 324 -16.06 -17.57 19.69
N ASN A 325 -17.14 -16.79 19.73
CA ASN A 325 -17.98 -16.55 20.90
C ASN A 325 -19.23 -17.45 20.80
N THR A 326 -19.08 -18.69 21.21
CA THR A 326 -20.13 -19.71 21.10
C THR A 326 -21.28 -19.53 22.10
N ASP A 327 -21.16 -18.57 23.04
CA ASP A 327 -22.19 -18.24 24.01
C ASP A 327 -23.32 -17.40 23.39
N GLU A 328 -23.03 -16.73 22.25
CA GLU A 328 -24.01 -15.89 21.56
C GLU A 328 -25.10 -16.73 20.88
N LYS A 329 -26.33 -16.26 21.03
CA LYS A 329 -27.54 -16.91 20.53
C LYS A 329 -28.24 -15.99 19.52
N GLY A 330 -29.03 -16.57 18.65
CA GLY A 330 -29.78 -15.89 17.61
C GLY A 330 -29.43 -16.37 16.21
N GLU A 331 -30.33 -16.24 15.27
CA GLU A 331 -30.19 -16.79 13.92
C GLU A 331 -28.94 -16.29 13.20
N ASP A 332 -28.64 -14.98 13.28
CA ASP A 332 -27.45 -14.39 12.66
C ASP A 332 -26.16 -14.90 13.32
N ALA A 333 -26.12 -14.99 14.64
CA ALA A 333 -24.96 -15.48 15.37
C ALA A 333 -24.72 -16.97 15.07
N GLU A 334 -25.75 -17.79 15.12
CA GLU A 334 -25.68 -19.22 14.80
C GLU A 334 -25.26 -19.45 13.35
N TYR A 335 -25.78 -18.67 12.41
CA TYR A 335 -25.37 -18.71 11.01
C TYR A 335 -23.87 -18.40 10.87
N LEU A 336 -23.38 -17.29 11.44
CA LEU A 336 -21.98 -16.92 11.41
C LEU A 336 -21.09 -17.98 12.09
N LEU A 337 -21.49 -18.47 13.27
CA LEU A 337 -20.78 -19.52 13.98
C LEU A 337 -20.77 -20.86 13.23
N SER A 338 -21.71 -21.11 12.33
CA SER A 338 -21.73 -22.35 11.54
C SER A 338 -20.55 -22.46 10.58
N TYR A 339 -20.07 -21.35 9.99
CA TYR A 339 -19.04 -21.37 8.95
C TYR A 339 -17.73 -20.67 9.33
N LEU A 340 -17.73 -19.70 10.26
CA LEU A 340 -16.50 -19.01 10.63
C LEU A 340 -15.50 -19.96 11.33
N PRO A 341 -14.23 -20.00 10.87
CA PRO A 341 -13.16 -20.72 11.57
C PRO A 341 -12.56 -19.88 12.71
N THR A 342 -11.85 -20.52 13.61
CA THR A 342 -10.83 -19.82 14.41
C THR A 342 -9.63 -19.52 13.53
N ILE A 343 -9.00 -18.36 13.73
CA ILE A 343 -7.86 -17.91 12.93
C ILE A 343 -6.66 -17.66 13.83
N HIS A 344 -5.50 -18.14 13.40
CA HIS A 344 -4.20 -17.73 13.92
C HIS A 344 -3.30 -17.38 12.75
N GLN A 345 -2.91 -16.11 12.67
CA GLN A 345 -2.06 -15.58 11.60
C GLN A 345 -0.81 -14.95 12.18
N GLU A 346 0.32 -15.21 11.54
CA GLU A 346 1.61 -14.61 11.85
C GLU A 346 2.15 -13.98 10.57
N THR A 347 2.52 -12.71 10.64
CA THR A 347 3.14 -12.01 9.52
C THR A 347 4.35 -11.23 9.99
N PHE A 348 5.41 -11.22 9.19
CA PHE A 348 6.50 -10.28 9.38
C PHE A 348 7.13 -9.86 8.05
N THR A 349 7.67 -8.67 8.06
CA THR A 349 8.54 -8.13 7.02
C THR A 349 9.79 -7.59 7.68
N LEU A 350 10.95 -7.99 7.17
CA LEU A 350 12.24 -7.39 7.52
C LEU A 350 12.89 -6.87 6.24
N GLY A 351 13.44 -5.67 6.30
CA GLY A 351 14.09 -5.08 5.15
C GLY A 351 15.26 -4.18 5.51
N ALA A 352 16.22 -4.14 4.61
CA ALA A 352 17.40 -3.27 4.65
C ALA A 352 17.50 -2.52 3.32
N SER A 353 17.68 -1.22 3.37
CA SER A 353 17.90 -0.37 2.20
C SER A 353 19.16 0.45 2.41
N TYR A 354 20.19 0.13 1.66
CA TYR A 354 21.43 0.92 1.60
C TYR A 354 21.36 1.89 0.43
N ARG A 355 21.62 3.18 0.68
CA ARG A 355 21.70 4.22 -0.34
C ARG A 355 23.11 4.81 -0.39
N HIS A 356 23.56 5.05 -1.61
CA HIS A 356 24.79 5.74 -1.89
C HIS A 356 24.54 6.89 -2.86
N TYR A 357 24.99 8.08 -2.47
CA TYR A 357 24.90 9.31 -3.23
C TYR A 357 26.25 9.63 -3.84
N ASN A 358 26.33 9.72 -5.15
CA ASN A 358 27.56 10.00 -5.87
C ASN A 358 27.30 11.05 -6.96
N GLY A 359 27.29 12.32 -6.56
CA GLY A 359 27.05 13.44 -7.45
C GLY A 359 25.70 13.31 -8.17
N ARG A 360 25.73 12.90 -9.44
CA ARG A 360 24.52 12.78 -10.27
C ARG A 360 23.78 11.46 -10.10
N HIS A 361 24.35 10.53 -9.32
CA HIS A 361 23.82 9.18 -9.15
C HIS A 361 23.31 8.96 -7.73
N VAL A 362 22.14 8.33 -7.62
CA VAL A 362 21.62 7.81 -6.35
C VAL A 362 21.39 6.31 -6.53
N GLN A 363 22.22 5.54 -5.88
CA GLN A 363 22.18 4.07 -5.93
C GLN A 363 21.52 3.53 -4.69
N SER A 364 20.66 2.52 -4.85
CA SER A 364 19.97 1.87 -3.74
C SER A 364 20.07 0.35 -3.89
N LEU A 365 20.47 -0.31 -2.83
CA LEU A 365 20.43 -1.78 -2.72
C LEU A 365 19.44 -2.13 -1.61
N ILE A 366 18.41 -2.89 -1.97
CA ILE A 366 17.30 -3.23 -1.08
C ILE A 366 17.25 -4.75 -0.95
N LEU A 367 17.34 -5.23 0.29
CA LEU A 367 17.12 -6.63 0.66
C LEU A 367 15.92 -6.71 1.58
N SER A 368 14.98 -7.60 1.30
CA SER A 368 13.81 -7.83 2.15
C SER A 368 13.40 -9.27 2.22
N HIS A 369 12.77 -9.63 3.33
CA HIS A 369 12.13 -10.93 3.54
C HIS A 369 10.75 -10.75 4.14
N ASN A 370 9.74 -11.34 3.48
CA ASN A 370 8.36 -11.37 3.90
C ASN A 370 7.97 -12.79 4.31
N TYR A 371 7.19 -12.90 5.37
CA TYR A 371 6.62 -14.16 5.84
C TYR A 371 5.16 -13.96 6.23
N LEU A 372 4.30 -14.87 5.79
CA LEU A 372 2.89 -14.92 6.18
C LEU A 372 2.53 -16.39 6.45
N ASN A 373 1.98 -16.68 7.61
CA ASN A 373 1.50 -18.00 8.00
C ASN A 373 0.06 -17.90 8.48
N ASN A 374 -0.83 -18.65 7.84
CA ASN A 374 -2.24 -18.74 8.17
C ASN A 374 -2.56 -20.13 8.72
N ARG A 375 -3.27 -20.18 9.85
CA ARG A 375 -3.82 -21.40 10.44
C ARG A 375 -5.29 -21.16 10.73
N ASN A 376 -6.16 -21.93 10.09
CA ASN A 376 -7.59 -21.86 10.31
C ASN A 376 -8.09 -23.22 10.79
N LEU A 377 -8.93 -23.21 11.82
CA LEU A 377 -9.55 -24.41 12.36
C LEU A 377 -11.06 -24.22 12.44
N LYS A 378 -11.80 -25.23 12.00
CA LYS A 378 -13.25 -25.29 12.13
C LYS A 378 -13.67 -26.69 12.50
N TYR A 379 -14.52 -26.76 13.51
CA TYR A 379 -15.17 -27.99 13.95
C TYR A 379 -16.68 -27.89 13.73
N ARG A 380 -17.34 -29.03 13.52
CA ARG A 380 -18.79 -29.13 13.42
C ARG A 380 -19.41 -28.67 14.74
N ASN A 381 -20.40 -27.78 14.66
CA ASN A 381 -21.05 -27.18 15.83
C ASN A 381 -20.07 -26.48 16.79
N ASN A 382 -18.87 -26.15 16.33
CA ASN A 382 -17.77 -25.61 17.14
C ASN A 382 -17.32 -26.53 18.30
N ASP A 383 -17.59 -27.83 18.18
CA ASP A 383 -17.20 -28.84 19.17
C ASP A 383 -15.83 -29.44 18.79
N ASP A 384 -14.80 -29.06 19.53
CA ASP A 384 -13.40 -29.48 19.36
C ASP A 384 -13.02 -30.70 20.23
N SER A 385 -14.00 -31.32 20.86
CA SER A 385 -13.78 -32.50 21.75
C SER A 385 -13.28 -33.75 21.00
N SER A 386 -13.53 -33.82 19.67
CA SER A 386 -13.11 -34.94 18.83
C SER A 386 -12.60 -34.47 17.47
N GLU A 387 -11.54 -35.11 16.96
CA GLU A 387 -11.05 -34.94 15.57
C GLU A 387 -12.11 -35.32 14.51
N ASP A 388 -13.08 -36.17 14.85
CA ASP A 388 -14.18 -36.51 13.94
C ASP A 388 -15.09 -35.31 13.63
N ASN A 389 -15.11 -34.33 14.51
CA ASN A 389 -15.82 -33.07 14.32
C ASN A 389 -15.04 -32.08 13.44
N LEU A 390 -13.77 -32.37 13.12
CA LEU A 390 -12.95 -31.50 12.30
C LEU A 390 -13.54 -31.35 10.89
N THR A 391 -13.93 -30.13 10.52
CA THR A 391 -14.43 -29.78 9.19
C THR A 391 -13.40 -29.05 8.33
N LEU A 392 -12.53 -28.27 8.97
CA LEU A 392 -11.44 -27.58 8.30
C LEU A 392 -10.21 -27.46 9.20
N ARG A 393 -9.07 -27.88 8.71
CA ARG A 393 -7.74 -27.54 9.23
C ARG A 393 -6.88 -27.05 8.07
N LEU A 394 -6.56 -25.77 8.09
CA LEU A 394 -5.68 -25.14 7.12
C LEU A 394 -4.40 -24.69 7.81
N ARG A 395 -3.26 -25.01 7.20
CA ARG A 395 -1.98 -24.34 7.47
C ARG A 395 -1.33 -23.97 6.13
N SER A 396 -1.13 -22.68 5.92
CA SER A 396 -0.56 -22.17 4.67
C SER A 396 0.49 -21.10 4.97
N THR A 397 1.63 -21.18 4.27
CA THR A 397 2.71 -20.21 4.42
C THR A 397 3.07 -19.58 3.08
N GLU A 398 3.36 -18.29 3.10
CA GLU A 398 3.99 -17.57 1.99
C GLU A 398 5.24 -16.88 2.48
N GLN A 399 6.34 -17.05 1.74
CA GLN A 399 7.60 -16.39 2.00
C GLN A 399 8.11 -15.77 0.71
N LYS A 400 8.67 -14.56 0.79
CA LYS A 400 9.31 -13.91 -0.36
C LYS A 400 10.55 -13.17 0.11
N THR A 401 11.71 -13.58 -0.42
CA THR A 401 12.97 -12.85 -0.25
C THR A 401 13.25 -12.09 -1.54
N THR A 402 13.52 -10.79 -1.44
CA THR A 402 13.77 -9.93 -2.61
C THR A 402 15.09 -9.18 -2.43
N LEU A 403 15.93 -9.22 -3.46
CA LEU A 403 17.10 -8.36 -3.62
C LEU A 403 16.85 -7.46 -4.83
N ARG A 404 16.87 -6.14 -4.62
CA ARG A 404 16.64 -5.14 -5.68
C ARG A 404 17.73 -4.08 -5.67
N PHE A 405 18.28 -3.82 -6.84
CA PHE A 405 19.18 -2.71 -7.11
C PHE A 405 18.47 -1.67 -7.95
N GLU A 406 18.61 -0.42 -7.58
CA GLU A 406 18.10 0.75 -8.33
C GLU A 406 19.20 1.79 -8.45
N ASN A 407 19.35 2.38 -9.62
CA ASN A 407 20.18 3.55 -9.84
C ASN A 407 19.34 4.65 -10.49
N GLN A 408 19.43 5.85 -9.97
CA GLN A 408 18.83 7.04 -10.55
C GLN A 408 19.95 8.00 -10.94
N THR A 409 19.95 8.41 -12.21
CA THR A 409 20.95 9.33 -12.77
C THR A 409 20.25 10.58 -13.30
N ARG A 410 20.75 11.75 -12.95
CA ARG A 410 20.26 13.04 -13.46
C ARG A 410 21.25 13.63 -14.48
N LEU A 411 20.74 13.96 -15.65
CA LEU A 411 21.49 14.53 -16.78
C LEU A 411 20.76 15.77 -17.32
N GLY A 412 20.91 16.89 -16.66
CA GLY A 412 20.20 18.12 -17.00
C GLY A 412 18.68 17.95 -16.94
N ALA A 413 18.01 18.06 -18.09
CA ALA A 413 16.55 17.89 -18.23
C ALA A 413 16.08 16.43 -18.11
N TRP A 414 17.00 15.47 -18.10
CA TRP A 414 16.71 14.05 -18.07
C TRP A 414 16.94 13.44 -16.68
N THR A 415 16.03 12.57 -16.24
CA THR A 415 16.22 11.69 -15.11
C THR A 415 16.05 10.26 -15.58
N LEU A 416 17.11 9.48 -15.51
CA LEU A 416 17.11 8.07 -15.88
C LEU A 416 17.02 7.23 -14.60
N LYS A 417 16.22 6.18 -14.61
CA LYS A 417 16.16 5.18 -13.55
C LYS A 417 16.27 3.80 -14.15
N GLU A 418 17.19 3.02 -13.66
CA GLU A 418 17.37 1.63 -14.06
C GLU A 418 17.52 0.74 -12.83
N GLY A 419 17.19 -0.52 -12.99
CA GLY A 419 17.38 -1.47 -11.90
C GLY A 419 17.05 -2.90 -12.27
N ALA A 420 17.42 -3.76 -11.35
CA ALA A 420 17.19 -5.20 -11.43
C ALA A 420 16.67 -5.72 -10.09
N GLU A 421 15.87 -6.77 -10.15
CA GLU A 421 15.26 -7.44 -9.02
C GLU A 421 15.42 -8.94 -9.15
N LEU A 422 15.83 -9.58 -8.07
CA LEU A 422 15.82 -11.03 -7.89
C LEU A 422 14.92 -11.35 -6.71
N ASN A 423 14.09 -12.38 -6.84
CA ASN A 423 13.26 -12.82 -5.73
C ASN A 423 13.14 -14.34 -5.69
N ASN A 424 12.97 -14.86 -4.48
CA ASN A 424 12.64 -16.25 -4.25
C ASN A 424 11.36 -16.33 -3.42
N SER A 425 10.36 -17.03 -3.94
CA SER A 425 9.04 -17.16 -3.33
C SER A 425 8.77 -18.62 -3.00
N ILE A 426 8.43 -18.89 -1.75
CA ILE A 426 8.08 -20.21 -1.25
C ILE A 426 6.64 -20.17 -0.76
N TYR A 427 5.82 -21.06 -1.25
CA TYR A 427 4.43 -21.24 -0.83
C TYR A 427 4.21 -22.68 -0.41
N THR A 428 3.59 -22.87 0.75
CA THR A 428 3.13 -24.20 1.21
C THR A 428 1.68 -24.15 1.63
N ASN A 429 0.95 -25.22 1.39
CA ASN A 429 -0.41 -25.39 1.90
C ASN A 429 -0.61 -26.84 2.33
N HIS A 430 -1.05 -27.02 3.57
CA HIS A 430 -1.49 -28.27 4.15
C HIS A 430 -2.90 -28.07 4.66
N SER A 431 -3.87 -28.66 4.00
CA SER A 431 -5.26 -28.52 4.40
C SER A 431 -5.97 -29.87 4.46
N ARG A 432 -6.84 -30.01 5.45
CA ARG A 432 -7.78 -31.10 5.61
C ARG A 432 -9.17 -30.49 5.70
N GLN A 433 -10.04 -30.85 4.78
CA GLN A 433 -11.39 -30.31 4.71
C GLN A 433 -12.41 -31.41 4.49
N ARG A 434 -13.49 -31.40 5.24
CA ARG A 434 -14.62 -32.29 5.04
C ARG A 434 -15.53 -31.71 3.97
N LEU A 435 -15.74 -32.46 2.89
CA LEU A 435 -16.58 -32.02 1.77
C LEU A 435 -18.05 -32.25 2.09
N TYR A 436 -18.90 -31.31 1.67
CA TYR A 436 -20.36 -31.35 1.78
C TYR A 436 -20.97 -31.50 0.38
N GLY A 437 -22.24 -31.90 0.30
CA GLY A 437 -22.95 -32.16 -0.96
C GLY A 437 -22.87 -33.62 -1.40
N SER A 438 -22.71 -33.89 -2.69
CA SER A 438 -22.66 -35.25 -3.26
C SER A 438 -21.52 -36.13 -2.71
N HIS A 439 -20.51 -35.51 -2.11
CA HIS A 439 -19.39 -36.18 -1.44
C HIS A 439 -19.41 -35.97 0.08
N SER A 440 -20.61 -35.84 0.65
CA SER A 440 -20.77 -35.56 2.09
C SER A 440 -20.04 -36.56 2.96
N GLY A 441 -19.27 -36.04 3.90
CA GLY A 441 -18.48 -36.82 4.84
C GLY A 441 -17.09 -37.21 4.36
N THR A 442 -16.75 -37.03 3.10
CA THR A 442 -15.40 -37.34 2.59
C THR A 442 -14.39 -36.31 3.10
N LEU A 443 -13.28 -36.80 3.66
CA LEU A 443 -12.16 -35.97 4.07
C LEU A 443 -11.24 -35.74 2.87
N SER A 444 -11.14 -34.51 2.41
CA SER A 444 -10.15 -34.10 1.42
C SER A 444 -8.87 -33.66 2.12
N ILE A 445 -7.75 -34.25 1.75
CA ILE A 445 -6.41 -33.86 2.21
C ILE A 445 -5.71 -33.23 1.03
N TYR A 446 -5.20 -32.02 1.21
CA TYR A 446 -4.52 -31.30 0.16
C TYR A 446 -3.17 -30.77 0.65
N GLU A 447 -2.12 -31.12 -0.10
CA GLU A 447 -0.75 -30.72 0.21
C GLU A 447 -0.05 -30.21 -1.03
N THR A 448 0.52 -29.00 -0.93
CA THR A 448 1.31 -28.43 -2.02
C THR A 448 2.48 -27.61 -1.50
N SER A 449 3.53 -27.56 -2.30
CA SER A 449 4.70 -26.71 -2.05
C SER A 449 5.21 -26.16 -3.37
N LEU A 450 5.40 -24.86 -3.44
CA LEU A 450 6.00 -24.16 -4.58
C LEU A 450 7.28 -23.47 -4.12
N ASN A 451 8.30 -23.54 -4.98
CA ASN A 451 9.48 -22.71 -4.90
C ASN A 451 9.71 -22.05 -6.27
N ILE A 452 9.56 -20.74 -6.32
CA ILE A 452 9.63 -19.96 -7.56
C ILE A 452 10.71 -18.91 -7.42
N PHE A 453 11.77 -19.04 -8.20
CA PHE A 453 12.79 -18.01 -8.35
C PHE A 453 12.39 -17.07 -9.48
N GLY A 454 12.36 -15.76 -9.20
CA GLY A 454 11.98 -14.71 -10.11
C GLY A 454 13.11 -13.70 -10.33
N TRP A 455 13.08 -13.06 -11.48
CA TRP A 455 13.97 -11.96 -11.85
C TRP A 455 13.22 -10.93 -12.67
N GLY A 456 13.66 -9.69 -12.57
CA GLY A 456 13.10 -8.58 -13.34
C GLY A 456 14.14 -7.50 -13.58
N ALA A 457 13.90 -6.72 -14.63
CA ALA A 457 14.69 -5.53 -14.91
C ALA A 457 13.77 -4.42 -15.40
N PHE A 458 14.12 -3.18 -15.08
CA PHE A 458 13.38 -2.02 -15.51
C PHE A 458 14.32 -0.88 -15.91
N PHE A 459 13.79 -0.03 -16.77
CA PHE A 459 14.39 1.23 -17.17
C PHE A 459 13.29 2.26 -17.34
N SER A 460 13.50 3.49 -16.89
CA SER A 460 12.65 4.62 -17.21
C SER A 460 13.47 5.87 -17.48
N SER A 461 12.97 6.70 -18.37
CA SER A 461 13.54 7.98 -18.77
C SER A 461 12.49 9.05 -18.64
N ASN A 462 12.76 10.05 -17.82
CA ASN A 462 11.89 11.18 -17.57
C ASN A 462 12.56 12.43 -18.13
N TYR A 463 11.81 13.20 -18.91
CA TYR A 463 12.27 14.45 -19.53
C TYR A 463 11.34 15.58 -19.15
N THR A 464 11.91 16.72 -18.80
CA THR A 464 11.15 17.96 -18.56
C THR A 464 11.78 19.09 -19.36
N THR A 465 10.96 19.80 -20.13
CA THR A 465 11.43 20.97 -20.89
C THR A 465 11.92 22.09 -19.97
N ALA A 466 12.81 22.94 -20.46
CA ALA A 466 13.38 24.05 -19.69
C ALA A 466 12.32 25.03 -19.16
N ASP A 467 11.24 25.24 -19.91
CA ASP A 467 10.09 26.05 -19.51
C ASP A 467 9.11 25.30 -18.56
N LYS A 468 9.42 24.05 -18.21
CA LYS A 468 8.61 23.17 -17.35
C LYS A 468 7.15 22.96 -17.79
N ARG A 469 6.82 23.30 -19.05
CA ARG A 469 5.48 23.11 -19.61
C ARG A 469 5.20 21.68 -20.02
N LEU A 470 6.22 20.97 -20.57
CA LEU A 470 6.07 19.60 -21.02
C LEU A 470 6.94 18.68 -20.16
N ALA A 471 6.32 17.66 -19.59
CA ALA A 471 6.99 16.56 -18.95
C ALA A 471 6.60 15.24 -19.61
N LEU A 472 7.59 14.42 -19.95
CA LEU A 472 7.43 13.13 -20.62
C LEU A 472 8.10 12.03 -19.80
N SER A 473 7.49 10.85 -19.76
CA SER A 473 8.10 9.66 -19.22
C SER A 473 7.91 8.46 -20.14
N ALA A 474 8.97 7.72 -20.35
CA ALA A 474 8.94 6.43 -21.01
C ALA A 474 9.62 5.39 -20.12
N GLY A 475 8.93 4.28 -19.85
CA GLY A 475 9.43 3.21 -19.01
C GLY A 475 9.19 1.85 -19.62
N ILE A 476 10.05 0.91 -19.29
CA ILE A 476 9.91 -0.50 -19.65
C ILE A 476 10.22 -1.35 -18.41
N ARG A 477 9.51 -2.45 -18.27
CA ARG A 477 9.82 -3.51 -17.32
C ARG A 477 9.66 -4.87 -17.96
N MET A 478 10.50 -5.80 -17.59
CA MET A 478 10.42 -7.20 -17.99
C MET A 478 10.63 -8.08 -16.76
N ASP A 479 9.76 -9.05 -16.59
CA ASP A 479 9.81 -10.00 -15.47
C ASP A 479 9.86 -11.43 -15.98
N GLY A 480 10.46 -12.33 -15.23
CA GLY A 480 10.50 -13.74 -15.53
C GLY A 480 10.60 -14.57 -14.26
N ASN A 481 10.26 -15.86 -14.33
CA ASN A 481 10.41 -16.80 -13.22
C ASN A 481 10.55 -18.25 -13.67
N THR A 482 10.85 -19.13 -12.70
CA THR A 482 11.09 -20.55 -12.93
C THR A 482 9.83 -21.41 -12.99
N TYR A 483 8.64 -20.89 -12.77
CA TYR A 483 7.40 -21.67 -12.67
C TYR A 483 7.13 -22.52 -13.91
N ASN A 484 7.24 -21.93 -15.12
CA ASN A 484 7.12 -22.66 -16.37
C ASN A 484 7.92 -22.00 -17.51
N ARG A 485 8.03 -22.71 -18.67
CA ARG A 485 8.80 -22.25 -19.83
C ARG A 485 8.31 -20.89 -20.38
N LYS A 486 7.00 -20.61 -20.33
CA LYS A 486 6.42 -19.36 -20.86
C LYS A 486 6.72 -18.18 -19.95
N MET A 487 6.68 -18.40 -18.62
CA MET A 487 6.99 -17.37 -17.63
C MET A 487 8.48 -17.08 -17.50
N ARG A 488 9.35 -17.99 -17.97
CA ARG A 488 10.81 -17.79 -17.99
C ARG A 488 11.25 -16.77 -19.05
N GLN A 489 10.46 -16.56 -20.10
CA GLN A 489 10.82 -15.73 -21.24
C GLN A 489 10.46 -14.27 -20.97
N LEU A 490 11.46 -13.42 -20.68
CA LEU A 490 11.30 -12.01 -20.30
C LEU A 490 10.43 -11.20 -21.28
N TRP A 491 10.60 -11.40 -22.59
CA TRP A 491 9.86 -10.63 -23.61
C TRP A 491 8.35 -10.94 -23.64
N LYS A 492 7.89 -12.02 -23.02
CA LYS A 492 6.46 -12.31 -22.87
C LYS A 492 5.78 -11.49 -21.79
N GLN A 493 6.56 -10.92 -20.90
CA GLN A 493 6.15 -10.01 -19.84
C GLN A 493 6.70 -8.59 -20.09
N PHE A 494 6.92 -8.23 -21.35
CA PHE A 494 7.30 -6.86 -21.71
C PHE A 494 6.20 -5.87 -21.33
N SER A 495 6.52 -4.90 -20.49
CA SER A 495 5.61 -3.97 -19.83
C SER A 495 6.02 -2.52 -20.13
N PRO A 496 5.71 -2.00 -21.33
CA PRO A 496 5.98 -0.61 -21.69
C PRO A 496 5.00 0.32 -20.97
N ARG A 497 5.47 1.52 -20.66
CA ARG A 497 4.72 2.59 -19.98
C ARG A 497 5.11 3.91 -20.58
N LEU A 498 4.12 4.75 -20.86
CA LEU A 498 4.30 6.09 -21.38
C LEU A 498 3.42 7.04 -20.59
N SER A 499 3.92 8.21 -20.27
CA SER A 499 3.12 9.29 -19.72
C SER A 499 3.59 10.63 -20.21
N ALA A 500 2.67 11.59 -20.26
CA ALA A 500 2.91 12.96 -20.65
C ALA A 500 2.06 13.90 -19.80
N SER A 501 2.59 15.07 -19.51
CA SER A 501 1.88 16.16 -18.87
C SER A 501 2.24 17.47 -19.56
N TYR A 502 1.23 18.28 -19.90
CA TYR A 502 1.42 19.55 -20.57
C TYR A 502 0.64 20.66 -19.85
N LYS A 503 1.34 21.69 -19.40
CA LYS A 503 0.75 22.90 -18.83
C LYS A 503 0.25 23.79 -19.95
N LEU A 504 -1.07 23.82 -20.15
CA LEU A 504 -1.73 24.70 -21.12
C LEU A 504 -1.62 26.18 -20.70
N SER A 505 -1.76 26.42 -19.38
CA SER A 505 -1.59 27.71 -18.71
C SER A 505 -1.11 27.46 -17.28
N GLU A 506 -0.92 28.52 -16.48
CA GLU A 506 -0.62 28.40 -15.05
C GLU A 506 -1.74 27.67 -14.27
N GLN A 507 -2.97 27.73 -14.78
CA GLN A 507 -4.14 27.13 -14.14
C GLN A 507 -4.50 25.76 -14.70
N TRP A 508 -4.17 25.44 -15.94
CA TRP A 508 -4.65 24.25 -16.62
C TRP A 508 -3.51 23.32 -17.00
N THR A 509 -3.62 22.07 -16.58
CA THR A 509 -2.68 21.00 -16.94
C THR A 509 -3.45 19.85 -17.58
N LEU A 510 -3.02 19.43 -18.76
CA LEU A 510 -3.50 18.22 -19.43
C LEU A 510 -2.47 17.11 -19.23
N SER A 511 -2.92 15.94 -18.81
CA SER A 511 -2.04 14.81 -18.55
C SER A 511 -2.62 13.50 -19.07
N GLY A 512 -1.75 12.58 -19.48
CA GLY A 512 -2.16 11.28 -19.94
C GLY A 512 -1.12 10.21 -19.66
N SER A 513 -1.57 8.98 -19.59
CA SER A 513 -0.71 7.81 -19.43
C SER A 513 -1.28 6.60 -20.15
N THR A 514 -0.39 5.71 -20.57
CA THR A 514 -0.75 4.40 -21.09
C THR A 514 0.30 3.38 -20.71
N GLY A 515 -0.10 2.14 -20.44
CA GLY A 515 0.84 1.10 -20.05
C GLY A 515 0.28 -0.30 -20.14
N LEU A 516 1.19 -1.24 -20.22
CA LEU A 516 0.93 -2.67 -20.15
C LEU A 516 1.57 -3.22 -18.86
N TYR A 517 0.78 -3.89 -18.05
CA TYR A 517 1.20 -4.38 -16.73
C TYR A 517 1.00 -5.87 -16.63
N HIS A 518 1.92 -6.54 -15.91
CA HIS A 518 1.88 -7.98 -15.71
C HIS A 518 1.99 -8.33 -14.22
N GLN A 519 1.25 -9.37 -13.81
CA GLN A 519 1.27 -9.90 -12.46
C GLN A 519 1.28 -11.41 -12.48
N LEU A 520 2.09 -12.02 -11.59
CA LEU A 520 2.02 -13.46 -11.35
C LEU A 520 0.66 -13.82 -10.73
N PRO A 521 -0.04 -14.85 -11.21
CA PRO A 521 -1.24 -15.36 -10.54
C PRO A 521 -0.95 -15.72 -9.08
N PRO A 522 -1.93 -15.65 -8.15
CA PRO A 522 -1.75 -16.03 -6.76
C PRO A 522 -1.17 -17.44 -6.58
N TYR A 523 -0.37 -17.65 -5.54
CA TYR A 523 0.28 -18.95 -5.28
C TYR A 523 -0.74 -20.06 -5.02
N THR A 524 -1.89 -19.74 -4.45
CA THR A 524 -3.01 -20.67 -4.29
C THR A 524 -3.47 -21.27 -5.63
N ALA A 525 -3.48 -20.43 -6.68
CA ALA A 525 -3.79 -20.87 -8.04
C ALA A 525 -2.65 -21.68 -8.67
N LEU A 526 -1.41 -21.19 -8.53
CA LEU A 526 -0.23 -21.84 -9.11
C LEU A 526 0.09 -23.19 -8.45
N GLY A 527 -0.15 -23.29 -7.14
CA GLY A 527 0.12 -24.47 -6.33
C GLY A 527 -0.92 -25.58 -6.43
N TYR A 528 -2.03 -25.37 -7.15
CA TYR A 528 -3.11 -26.34 -7.19
C TYR A 528 -2.70 -27.65 -7.87
N LYS A 529 -2.87 -28.76 -7.15
CA LYS A 529 -2.57 -30.12 -7.58
C LYS A 529 -3.84 -30.98 -7.62
N ASP A 530 -3.82 -32.04 -8.43
CA ASP A 530 -4.80 -33.11 -8.38
C ASP A 530 -4.48 -34.14 -7.28
N ASN A 531 -5.32 -35.15 -7.18
CA ASN A 531 -5.13 -36.27 -6.25
C ASN A 531 -3.89 -37.11 -6.54
N GLU A 532 -3.33 -37.02 -7.75
CA GLU A 532 -2.12 -37.70 -8.19
C GLU A 532 -0.86 -36.86 -7.91
N GLY A 533 -1.02 -35.67 -7.35
CA GLY A 533 0.06 -34.76 -6.99
C GLY A 533 0.59 -33.91 -8.16
N GLN A 534 -0.09 -33.87 -9.31
CA GLN A 534 0.32 -33.11 -10.48
C GLN A 534 -0.21 -31.66 -10.41
N TYR A 535 0.63 -30.68 -10.75
CA TYR A 535 0.22 -29.28 -10.84
C TYR A 535 -0.69 -29.05 -12.04
N LEU A 536 -1.99 -28.87 -11.81
CA LEU A 536 -2.99 -28.72 -12.89
C LEU A 536 -2.91 -27.35 -13.58
N ASN A 537 -2.38 -26.34 -12.91
CA ASN A 537 -2.30 -24.97 -13.41
C ASN A 537 -0.92 -24.61 -14.01
N LYS A 538 -0.10 -25.61 -14.36
CA LYS A 538 1.28 -25.41 -14.85
C LYS A 538 1.37 -24.58 -16.13
N ASN A 539 0.28 -24.48 -16.90
CA ASN A 539 0.23 -23.75 -18.16
C ASN A 539 -0.19 -22.28 -18.03
N LEU A 540 -0.51 -21.80 -16.83
CA LEU A 540 -0.86 -20.40 -16.60
C LEU A 540 0.27 -19.48 -17.05
N LYS A 541 -0.11 -18.27 -17.47
CA LYS A 541 0.76 -17.16 -17.84
C LYS A 541 0.62 -16.05 -16.79
N TYR A 542 1.49 -15.04 -16.83
CA TYR A 542 1.24 -13.80 -16.13
C TYR A 542 -0.12 -13.22 -16.54
N MET A 543 -0.89 -12.78 -15.56
CA MET A 543 -2.07 -11.94 -15.77
C MET A 543 -1.61 -10.62 -16.40
N GLN A 544 -2.45 -10.00 -17.21
CA GLN A 544 -2.08 -8.82 -17.97
C GLN A 544 -3.20 -7.79 -17.96
N VAL A 545 -2.83 -6.53 -17.82
CA VAL A 545 -3.72 -5.38 -17.94
C VAL A 545 -3.09 -4.35 -18.87
N PHE A 546 -3.87 -3.89 -19.84
CA PHE A 546 -3.61 -2.66 -20.57
C PHE A 546 -4.47 -1.56 -19.95
N GLU A 547 -3.86 -0.43 -19.61
CA GLU A 547 -4.54 0.72 -19.03
C GLU A 547 -4.12 1.99 -19.75
N SER A 548 -5.07 2.87 -20.01
CA SER A 548 -4.86 4.23 -20.51
C SER A 548 -5.72 5.19 -19.71
N SER A 549 -5.15 6.33 -19.34
CA SER A 549 -5.83 7.40 -18.62
C SER A 549 -5.55 8.75 -19.25
N LEU A 550 -6.56 9.62 -19.26
CA LEU A 550 -6.45 11.02 -19.61
C LEU A 550 -7.06 11.85 -18.50
N GLY A 551 -6.42 12.95 -18.15
CA GLY A 551 -6.87 13.82 -17.07
C GLY A 551 -6.59 15.27 -17.37
N VAL A 552 -7.43 16.13 -16.80
CA VAL A 552 -7.24 17.57 -16.78
C VAL A 552 -7.33 18.07 -15.35
N ASP A 553 -6.34 18.84 -14.93
CA ASP A 553 -6.29 19.50 -13.63
C ASP A 553 -6.48 21.00 -13.82
N TRP A 554 -7.40 21.58 -13.07
CA TRP A 554 -7.62 23.01 -12.99
C TRP A 554 -7.26 23.53 -11.61
N HIS A 555 -6.22 24.34 -11.54
CA HIS A 555 -5.75 25.00 -10.32
C HIS A 555 -6.40 26.37 -10.20
N LEU A 556 -7.27 26.53 -9.19
CA LEU A 556 -7.89 27.81 -8.85
C LEU A 556 -7.18 28.37 -7.62
N GLN A 557 -6.19 29.24 -7.83
CA GLN A 557 -5.27 29.72 -6.80
C GLN A 557 -4.50 28.55 -6.14
N ASP A 558 -3.65 28.83 -5.16
CA ASP A 558 -2.81 27.81 -4.50
C ASP A 558 -3.57 26.87 -3.55
N ARG A 559 -4.89 27.00 -3.44
CA ARG A 559 -5.72 26.31 -2.45
C ARG A 559 -6.73 25.32 -3.02
N PHE A 560 -7.05 25.43 -4.31
CA PHE A 560 -8.08 24.59 -4.92
C PHE A 560 -7.60 23.95 -6.21
N MET A 561 -7.80 22.66 -6.31
CA MET A 561 -7.58 21.91 -7.53
C MET A 561 -8.84 21.10 -7.88
N VAL A 562 -9.32 21.24 -9.10
CA VAL A 562 -10.38 20.40 -9.66
C VAL A 562 -9.74 19.50 -10.70
N SER A 563 -9.89 18.19 -10.52
CA SER A 563 -9.37 17.18 -11.45
C SER A 563 -10.50 16.39 -12.07
N ALA A 564 -10.44 16.19 -13.38
CA ALA A 564 -11.28 15.24 -14.09
C ALA A 564 -10.39 14.22 -14.79
N GLU A 565 -10.66 12.94 -14.58
CA GLU A 565 -9.90 11.83 -15.16
C GLU A 565 -10.84 10.80 -15.77
N GLY A 566 -10.56 10.40 -17.03
CA GLY A 566 -11.15 9.23 -17.66
C GLY A 566 -10.10 8.14 -17.84
N PHE A 567 -10.49 6.88 -17.60
CA PHE A 567 -9.59 5.75 -17.79
C PHE A 567 -10.27 4.62 -18.57
N PHE A 568 -9.44 3.85 -19.27
CA PHE A 568 -9.80 2.61 -19.93
C PHE A 568 -8.88 1.49 -19.44
N LYS A 569 -9.46 0.36 -19.01
CA LYS A 569 -8.72 -0.77 -18.49
C LYS A 569 -9.19 -2.06 -19.15
N ARG A 570 -8.26 -2.79 -19.77
CA ARG A 570 -8.52 -4.06 -20.45
C ARG A 570 -7.72 -5.17 -19.80
N TYR A 571 -8.43 -6.13 -19.25
CA TYR A 571 -7.85 -7.36 -18.69
C TYR A 571 -7.65 -8.42 -19.75
N SER A 572 -6.54 -9.15 -19.67
CA SER A 572 -6.26 -10.31 -20.50
C SER A 572 -5.48 -11.35 -19.70
N ARG A 573 -5.52 -12.61 -20.14
CA ARG A 573 -4.85 -13.73 -19.47
C ARG A 573 -5.28 -13.90 -18.00
N MET A 574 -6.50 -13.50 -17.66
CA MET A 574 -7.03 -13.74 -16.33
C MET A 574 -7.39 -15.20 -16.16
N PRO A 575 -6.98 -15.84 -15.05
CA PRO A 575 -7.38 -17.22 -14.78
C PRO A 575 -8.89 -17.33 -14.58
N LEU A 576 -9.47 -18.39 -15.13
CA LEU A 576 -10.89 -18.72 -15.03
C LEU A 576 -11.04 -20.08 -14.36
N SER A 577 -11.87 -20.18 -13.35
CA SER A 577 -12.20 -21.46 -12.71
C SER A 577 -12.98 -22.35 -13.67
N LEU A 578 -12.54 -23.60 -13.85
CA LEU A 578 -13.25 -24.55 -14.70
C LEU A 578 -14.49 -25.14 -14.04
N GLN A 579 -14.61 -25.04 -12.72
CA GLN A 579 -15.72 -25.61 -11.96
C GLN A 579 -17.00 -24.79 -12.13
N ASP A 580 -16.88 -23.48 -12.12
CA ASP A 580 -18.01 -22.55 -12.10
C ASP A 580 -17.92 -21.46 -13.17
N ASN A 581 -16.89 -21.46 -14.01
CA ASN A 581 -16.62 -20.48 -15.06
C ASN A 581 -16.54 -19.03 -14.56
N ILE A 582 -16.17 -18.84 -13.29
CA ILE A 582 -16.02 -17.52 -12.70
C ILE A 582 -14.54 -17.08 -12.79
N PRO A 583 -14.26 -15.86 -13.29
CA PRO A 583 -12.91 -15.31 -13.26
C PRO A 583 -12.38 -15.20 -11.85
N LEU A 584 -11.10 -15.44 -11.70
CA LEU A 584 -10.36 -15.35 -10.45
C LEU A 584 -10.59 -14.01 -9.73
N ALA A 585 -10.59 -12.93 -10.48
CA ALA A 585 -10.83 -11.58 -9.99
C ALA A 585 -12.23 -11.40 -9.34
N CYS A 586 -13.23 -12.13 -9.82
CA CYS A 586 -14.60 -12.04 -9.32
C CYS A 586 -14.85 -12.87 -8.05
N LYS A 587 -13.93 -13.76 -7.69
CA LYS A 587 -14.03 -14.60 -6.47
C LYS A 587 -13.45 -13.91 -5.22
N GLY A 588 -13.14 -12.63 -5.28
CA GLY A 588 -12.52 -11.90 -4.16
C GLY A 588 -11.18 -12.46 -3.71
N ASN A 589 -10.53 -13.29 -4.55
CA ASN A 589 -9.32 -14.08 -4.31
C ASN A 589 -9.44 -15.17 -3.25
N ASP A 590 -10.61 -15.44 -2.79
CA ASP A 590 -10.87 -16.60 -1.94
C ASP A 590 -11.09 -17.82 -2.86
N TYR A 591 -9.98 -18.49 -3.21
CA TYR A 591 -10.00 -19.71 -4.04
C TYR A 591 -10.40 -20.96 -3.26
N GLY A 592 -10.93 -20.74 -2.08
CA GLY A 592 -11.06 -21.81 -1.11
C GLY A 592 -9.70 -22.28 -0.62
N VAL A 593 -9.73 -23.16 0.35
CA VAL A 593 -8.56 -23.69 1.04
C VAL A 593 -7.67 -24.51 0.09
N THR A 594 -8.24 -25.12 -0.92
CA THR A 594 -7.57 -26.07 -1.83
C THR A 594 -7.27 -25.52 -3.22
N GLY A 595 -7.76 -24.31 -3.55
CA GLY A 595 -7.64 -23.78 -4.91
C GLY A 595 -8.55 -24.48 -5.91
N ASN A 596 -8.35 -24.19 -7.19
CA ASN A 596 -9.12 -24.74 -8.31
C ASN A 596 -8.25 -24.97 -9.53
N LYS A 597 -8.66 -25.92 -10.39
CA LYS A 597 -8.11 -26.02 -11.74
C LYS A 597 -8.54 -24.80 -12.54
N LEU A 598 -7.57 -24.10 -13.10
CA LEU A 598 -7.76 -22.83 -13.77
C LEU A 598 -7.35 -22.91 -15.23
N LYS A 599 -8.04 -22.16 -16.06
CA LYS A 599 -7.78 -21.99 -17.47
C LYS A 599 -7.63 -20.48 -17.74
N GLN A 600 -6.85 -20.12 -18.72
CA GLN A 600 -6.79 -18.76 -19.26
C GLN A 600 -7.29 -18.81 -20.72
N PRO A 601 -8.60 -18.96 -20.93
CA PRO A 601 -9.14 -18.97 -22.28
C PRO A 601 -9.28 -17.56 -22.81
N ASP A 602 -9.36 -17.42 -24.09
CA ASP A 602 -10.29 -16.50 -24.69
C ASP A 602 -11.68 -16.86 -24.14
N VAL A 603 -12.49 -15.92 -23.75
CA VAL A 603 -13.73 -16.13 -22.95
C VAL A 603 -14.59 -17.28 -23.45
N ILE A 604 -15.04 -18.14 -22.52
CA ILE A 604 -16.03 -19.16 -22.78
C ILE A 604 -17.39 -18.66 -22.32
N MET A 605 -18.34 -18.64 -23.22
CA MET A 605 -19.72 -18.30 -22.95
C MET A 605 -20.61 -19.51 -23.23
N SER A 606 -21.58 -19.77 -22.37
CA SER A 606 -22.62 -20.73 -22.66
C SER A 606 -23.48 -20.24 -23.84
N THR A 607 -23.76 -21.11 -24.79
CA THR A 607 -24.69 -20.81 -25.88
C THR A 607 -26.16 -20.91 -25.45
N GLY A 608 -26.44 -21.32 -24.21
CA GLY A 608 -27.79 -21.65 -23.75
C GLY A 608 -28.35 -22.97 -24.29
N ILE A 609 -27.61 -23.66 -25.17
CA ILE A 609 -28.01 -24.95 -25.75
C ILE A 609 -27.48 -26.06 -24.85
N ILE A 610 -28.35 -26.98 -24.44
CA ILE A 610 -27.98 -28.17 -23.67
C ILE A 610 -27.53 -29.27 -24.66
N GLU A 611 -26.29 -29.76 -24.52
CA GLU A 611 -25.72 -30.80 -25.38
C GLU A 611 -26.32 -32.18 -25.11
N ASN A 612 -26.77 -32.44 -23.88
CA ASN A 612 -27.32 -33.72 -23.43
C ASN A 612 -28.69 -33.52 -22.72
N PRO A 613 -29.71 -33.06 -23.44
CA PRO A 613 -31.01 -32.69 -22.82
C PRO A 613 -31.77 -33.89 -22.19
N SER A 614 -31.41 -35.10 -22.55
CA SER A 614 -31.98 -36.32 -21.98
C SER A 614 -31.30 -36.76 -20.67
N ALA A 615 -30.21 -36.14 -20.24
CA ALA A 615 -29.56 -36.46 -18.98
C ALA A 615 -30.32 -35.82 -17.79
N PRO A 616 -30.20 -36.39 -16.56
CA PRO A 616 -30.68 -35.74 -15.37
C PRO A 616 -30.20 -34.30 -15.27
N VAL A 617 -31.01 -33.38 -14.74
CA VAL A 617 -30.72 -31.92 -14.68
C VAL A 617 -29.33 -31.62 -14.06
N ALA A 618 -28.92 -32.41 -13.08
CA ALA A 618 -27.61 -32.28 -12.44
C ALA A 618 -26.41 -32.67 -13.32
N GLU A 619 -26.66 -33.41 -14.42
CA GLU A 619 -25.64 -33.92 -15.36
C GLU A 619 -25.71 -33.20 -16.71
N GLN A 620 -26.65 -32.30 -16.91
CA GLN A 620 -26.79 -31.57 -18.16
C GLN A 620 -25.59 -30.65 -18.39
N ARG A 621 -25.10 -30.62 -19.63
CA ARG A 621 -23.97 -29.79 -20.05
C ARG A 621 -24.42 -28.79 -21.09
N TYR A 622 -24.01 -27.53 -20.93
CA TYR A 622 -24.26 -26.48 -21.91
C TYR A 622 -23.17 -26.50 -22.99
N LYS A 623 -23.57 -26.34 -24.22
CA LYS A 623 -22.63 -26.10 -25.33
C LYS A 623 -21.93 -24.76 -25.09
N MET A 624 -20.59 -24.81 -25.04
CA MET A 624 -19.76 -23.65 -24.76
C MET A 624 -19.19 -23.07 -26.04
N LYS A 625 -19.15 -21.75 -26.13
CA LYS A 625 -18.51 -21.05 -27.24
C LYS A 625 -17.40 -20.14 -26.69
N TYR A 626 -16.29 -20.11 -27.40
CA TYR A 626 -15.19 -19.19 -27.06
C TYR A 626 -15.53 -17.79 -27.57
N LEU A 627 -15.45 -16.80 -26.69
CA LEU A 627 -15.52 -15.39 -27.05
C LEU A 627 -14.15 -14.78 -26.82
N LYS A 628 -13.68 -13.95 -27.73
CA LYS A 628 -12.57 -13.06 -27.43
C LYS A 628 -12.99 -12.15 -26.26
N GLN A 629 -12.23 -12.20 -25.19
CA GLN A 629 -12.53 -11.33 -24.04
C GLN A 629 -12.10 -9.91 -24.38
N GLU A 630 -13.05 -9.13 -24.79
CA GLU A 630 -12.97 -7.67 -24.81
C GLU A 630 -13.76 -7.17 -23.60
N SER A 631 -13.19 -7.30 -22.40
CA SER A 631 -13.75 -6.68 -21.21
C SER A 631 -13.03 -5.35 -21.02
N GLY A 632 -13.67 -4.30 -21.43
CA GLY A 632 -13.33 -2.93 -21.07
C GLY A 632 -14.61 -2.26 -20.65
N THR A 633 -14.74 -1.89 -19.39
CA THR A 633 -15.80 -1.01 -18.93
C THR A 633 -15.23 0.40 -18.92
N ILE A 634 -15.81 1.29 -19.69
CA ILE A 634 -15.56 2.73 -19.55
C ILE A 634 -16.37 3.17 -18.33
N LEU A 635 -15.70 3.34 -17.20
CA LEU A 635 -16.28 3.94 -16.01
C LEU A 635 -15.83 5.40 -15.99
N PRO A 636 -16.70 6.36 -16.37
CA PRO A 636 -16.39 7.77 -16.17
C PRO A 636 -16.33 8.03 -14.66
N THR A 637 -15.16 8.36 -14.17
CA THR A 637 -14.97 8.76 -12.78
C THR A 637 -14.74 10.25 -12.76
N LEU A 638 -15.71 11.02 -12.27
CA LEU A 638 -15.57 12.43 -11.99
C LEU A 638 -15.31 12.58 -10.50
N GLY A 639 -14.12 13.05 -10.14
CA GLY A 639 -13.75 13.39 -8.77
C GLY A 639 -13.56 14.89 -8.64
N ILE A 640 -14.28 15.52 -7.72
CA ILE A 640 -14.01 16.89 -7.29
C ILE A 640 -13.34 16.79 -5.94
N THR A 641 -12.05 17.16 -5.86
CA THR A 641 -11.33 17.26 -4.60
C THR A 641 -11.17 18.74 -4.30
N VAL A 642 -11.73 19.17 -3.19
CA VAL A 642 -11.59 20.53 -2.67
C VAL A 642 -10.80 20.39 -1.37
N GLU A 643 -9.57 20.92 -1.35
CA GLU A 643 -8.74 20.98 -0.16
C GLU A 643 -8.63 22.45 0.27
N PHE A 644 -8.88 22.71 1.57
CA PHE A 644 -8.94 24.06 2.15
C PHE A 644 -7.66 24.39 2.89
#